data_1bbe68d7b8dad67424b84f838c5363e6
#
_entry.id   1bbe68d7b8dad67424b84f838c5363e6
#
_cell.length_a   1.000
_cell.length_b   1.000
_cell.length_c   1.000
_cell.angle_alpha   90.00
_cell.angle_beta   90.00
_cell.angle_gamma   90.00
#
_symmetry.space_group_name_H-M   'P 1'
#
loop_
_entity.id
_entity.type
_entity.pdbx_description
1 polymer ?
#
loop_
_entity_poly.entity_id
_entity_poly.type
_entity_poly.pdbx_seq_one_letter_code
_entity_poly.pdbx_strand_id
1 'polypeptide(L)'
;MRTRLLLLLASALWCWALYRPWPGLPPVHRFFHWASSPLRINGDEPAHQELEGPYAEVSIGLDSLGVPHVFGPDAPSVAYGVGWVHARDRLFQMELMTRVVQGRLSEVVGPVALESDLFWRKFEFHRKAPAWWQHYALAEPAMAAEILAYTRGINDYIEAMGPGQKPLEFHLLGLEPSPWREENLFYLLRYMSHILSYNEDDLKATEMRFVLGDSCYNFWYPTRIPASLRHPIYPEFALSDAQYQSLIRVPGLKEEVLVQGSSHVYNHRSPAPLSPVSGVHRYPHAKVKTMDDYGLGSNNWAVSGRKMRNGRNYLCNDTHLKLAFPSTWYEIHKEVLPSSPEANDGTWARGFGVAGSPFVISGFNRHLAWGMTNATWDLSDFYALQADGQGRYYLDGQWEPLDSFEVRIRVKGREEPVVKTYYRSWFGPADTASGNLLALRWIGEQPGNEGAAFHHLERARSLQDGFKALKHFRQPPQNIVLADASGQIGMMTAGAALIHPNPQRGIRVGVTRSARIPFTDMHPYYQRLNPVTGYVASANQEQVDHPLAAHISTRYESSTRGQRISQLIESLPDGSMDESHLRALHMDVHDGEWWMLRPLLEQISGSYAPYLRGWDGVLDTARVAPTLYNSFRRTAMEMIGAQLDSGLRWLPVETHALHILVNSQQIPTRSGWVPTRPFVQACWDSSVQRLRRQLGPDPAKWVYGRYHQTLIQHVLQIPALSLEPFASPGNNRTLNVAGRLPSNHSASMRTLIQPGSEGSVSRLLLTGGQSGRFDSPHYRDQVSHWLGGIYHTAKRQGAFRPGDYVRTVQFRLPRLIAGPNAPRIKEDKANGSSNPGSGQAE
;
A
#
# COMPACT_ATOMS: atom_id res chain seq x y z
N MET A 1 37.39 -7.84 -54.34
CA MET A 1 38.12 -7.62 -53.10
C MET A 1 37.42 -6.54 -52.18
N ARG A 2 37.11 -5.35 -52.70
CA ARG A 2 36.48 -4.25 -51.92
C ARG A 2 35.10 -4.63 -51.29
N THR A 3 34.25 -5.36 -51.99
CA THR A 3 32.92 -5.76 -51.46
C THR A 3 33.02 -6.81 -50.34
N ARG A 4 33.96 -7.72 -50.40
CA ARG A 4 34.24 -8.70 -49.34
C ARG A 4 34.79 -8.06 -48.09
N LEU A 5 35.64 -7.02 -48.24
CA LEU A 5 36.19 -6.27 -47.13
C LEU A 5 35.11 -5.42 -46.43
N LEU A 6 34.19 -4.82 -47.20
CA LEU A 6 33.05 -4.07 -46.65
C LEU A 6 32.08 -4.97 -45.89
N LEU A 7 31.82 -6.18 -46.40
CA LEU A 7 30.99 -7.15 -45.69
C LEU A 7 31.66 -7.63 -44.39
N LEU A 8 32.97 -7.86 -44.38
CA LEU A 8 33.71 -8.21 -43.16
C LEU A 8 33.73 -7.09 -42.14
N LEU A 9 33.91 -5.83 -42.58
CA LEU A 9 33.86 -4.66 -41.72
C LEU A 9 32.42 -4.45 -41.16
N ALA A 10 31.38 -4.60 -41.95
CA ALA A 10 29.99 -4.52 -41.51
C ALA A 10 29.69 -5.64 -40.50
N SER A 11 30.13 -6.87 -40.74
CA SER A 11 29.94 -7.99 -39.80
C SER A 11 30.71 -7.77 -38.48
N ALA A 12 31.94 -7.23 -38.55
CA ALA A 12 32.70 -6.89 -37.35
C ALA A 12 32.05 -5.74 -36.53
N LEU A 13 31.49 -4.75 -37.22
CA LEU A 13 30.73 -3.66 -36.60
C LEU A 13 29.44 -4.16 -35.93
N TRP A 14 28.74 -5.08 -36.60
CA TRP A 14 27.57 -5.76 -36.04
C TRP A 14 27.91 -6.60 -34.80
N CYS A 15 28.96 -7.41 -34.87
CA CYS A 15 29.45 -8.17 -33.72
C CYS A 15 29.84 -7.22 -32.57
N TRP A 16 30.58 -6.16 -32.88
CA TRP A 16 30.96 -5.15 -31.89
C TRP A 16 29.72 -4.50 -31.26
N ALA A 17 28.68 -4.10 -32.04
CA ALA A 17 27.43 -3.53 -31.53
C ALA A 17 26.64 -4.49 -30.68
N LEU A 18 26.62 -5.80 -31.02
CA LEU A 18 25.93 -6.85 -30.28
C LEU A 18 26.63 -7.18 -28.95
N TYR A 19 27.98 -7.11 -28.91
CA TYR A 19 28.74 -7.50 -27.73
C TYR A 19 29.09 -6.32 -26.82
N ARG A 20 28.95 -5.09 -27.29
CA ARG A 20 29.21 -3.88 -26.50
C ARG A 20 28.05 -3.63 -25.53
N PRO A 21 28.30 -3.33 -24.21
CA PRO A 21 27.28 -2.79 -23.33
C PRO A 21 26.87 -1.38 -23.77
N TRP A 22 25.60 -1.15 -23.97
CA TRP A 22 25.03 0.18 -24.26
C TRP A 22 24.66 0.86 -22.94
N PRO A 23 24.67 2.20 -22.84
CA PRO A 23 24.21 2.88 -21.64
C PRO A 23 22.80 2.42 -21.24
N GLY A 24 22.67 1.78 -20.06
CA GLY A 24 21.40 1.26 -19.55
C GLY A 24 20.92 -0.09 -20.10
N LEU A 25 21.69 -0.73 -21.02
CA LEU A 25 21.35 -2.04 -21.57
C LEU A 25 22.56 -3.00 -21.50
N PRO A 26 22.34 -4.27 -21.15
CA PRO A 26 23.38 -5.28 -21.27
C PRO A 26 23.71 -5.52 -22.74
N PRO A 27 24.85 -6.18 -23.04
CA PRO A 27 25.19 -6.54 -24.42
C PRO A 27 24.07 -7.29 -25.12
N VAL A 28 23.67 -6.81 -26.29
CA VAL A 28 22.49 -7.28 -27.03
C VAL A 28 22.56 -8.78 -27.37
N HIS A 29 23.78 -9.35 -27.54
CA HIS A 29 23.94 -10.78 -27.80
C HIS A 29 23.37 -11.68 -26.71
N ARG A 30 23.29 -11.22 -25.44
CA ARG A 30 22.71 -11.96 -24.33
C ARG A 30 21.23 -12.24 -24.53
N PHE A 31 20.54 -11.41 -25.30
CA PHE A 31 19.11 -11.61 -25.62
C PHE A 31 18.88 -12.68 -26.69
N PHE A 32 19.91 -13.02 -27.48
CA PHE A 32 19.80 -13.97 -28.59
C PHE A 32 20.47 -15.32 -28.31
N HIS A 33 21.04 -15.51 -27.12
CA HIS A 33 21.66 -16.79 -26.80
C HIS A 33 20.56 -17.83 -26.49
N TRP A 34 20.46 -18.86 -27.36
CA TRP A 34 19.36 -19.82 -27.32
C TRP A 34 19.16 -20.54 -25.99
N ALA A 35 20.25 -20.82 -25.24
CA ALA A 35 20.19 -21.53 -23.96
C ALA A 35 19.97 -20.64 -22.73
N SER A 36 20.26 -19.32 -22.83
CA SER A 36 20.22 -18.38 -21.69
C SER A 36 19.53 -17.08 -22.02
N SER A 37 18.78 -17.00 -23.14
CA SER A 37 18.05 -15.79 -23.52
C SER A 37 16.98 -15.46 -22.50
N PRO A 38 16.96 -14.22 -21.94
CA PRO A 38 15.86 -13.78 -21.10
C PRO A 38 14.53 -13.60 -21.87
N LEU A 39 14.59 -13.67 -23.22
CA LEU A 39 13.41 -13.61 -24.08
C LEU A 39 12.82 -15.00 -24.37
N ARG A 40 13.42 -16.06 -23.81
CA ARG A 40 12.85 -17.42 -23.98
C ARG A 40 11.50 -17.48 -23.27
N ILE A 41 10.44 -17.69 -24.03
CA ILE A 41 9.10 -17.88 -23.52
C ILE A 41 9.09 -19.19 -22.72
N ASN A 42 8.62 -19.17 -21.49
CA ASN A 42 8.55 -20.30 -20.55
C ASN A 42 7.51 -21.37 -20.99
N GLY A 43 7.41 -21.65 -22.27
CA GLY A 43 6.56 -22.73 -22.79
C GLY A 43 7.01 -24.13 -22.40
N ASP A 44 8.24 -24.31 -21.91
CA ASP A 44 8.88 -25.58 -21.67
C ASP A 44 8.93 -26.05 -20.19
N GLU A 45 8.30 -25.31 -19.26
CA GLU A 45 8.16 -25.86 -17.90
C GLU A 45 7.21 -27.06 -17.94
N PRO A 46 7.62 -28.23 -17.41
CA PRO A 46 6.77 -29.43 -17.45
C PRO A 46 5.45 -29.21 -16.71
N ALA A 47 4.38 -29.81 -17.24
CA ALA A 47 3.05 -29.75 -16.61
C ALA A 47 3.06 -30.35 -15.19
N HIS A 48 3.91 -31.36 -14.98
CA HIS A 48 4.11 -32.01 -13.68
C HIS A 48 5.60 -32.05 -13.35
N GLN A 49 5.96 -31.61 -12.18
CA GLN A 49 7.34 -31.55 -11.71
C GLN A 49 7.44 -32.18 -10.30
N GLU A 50 8.38 -33.10 -10.12
CA GLU A 50 8.75 -33.62 -8.80
C GLU A 50 10.13 -33.07 -8.45
N LEU A 51 10.25 -32.50 -7.26
CA LEU A 51 11.48 -31.91 -6.74
C LEU A 51 11.83 -32.55 -5.39
N GLU A 52 13.12 -32.57 -5.06
CA GLU A 52 13.57 -32.86 -3.71
C GLU A 52 13.56 -31.55 -2.88
N GLY A 53 13.10 -31.64 -1.64
CA GLY A 53 13.05 -30.50 -0.73
C GLY A 53 13.07 -30.92 0.74
N PRO A 54 13.35 -29.99 1.65
CA PRO A 54 13.45 -30.29 3.09
C PRO A 54 12.10 -30.59 3.75
N TYR A 55 10.99 -30.29 3.06
CA TYR A 55 9.62 -30.53 3.52
C TYR A 55 8.96 -31.56 2.59
N ALA A 56 8.62 -32.72 3.16
CA ALA A 56 7.87 -33.76 2.44
C ALA A 56 6.42 -33.38 2.24
N GLU A 57 5.80 -33.94 1.18
CA GLU A 57 4.35 -33.87 0.94
C GLU A 57 3.82 -32.45 0.65
N VAL A 58 4.71 -31.49 0.29
CA VAL A 58 4.26 -30.20 -0.21
C VAL A 58 3.84 -30.35 -1.67
N SER A 59 2.59 -30.02 -1.96
CA SER A 59 2.02 -30.05 -3.30
C SER A 59 1.52 -28.67 -3.70
N ILE A 60 1.88 -28.23 -4.90
CA ILE A 60 1.47 -26.95 -5.48
C ILE A 60 0.74 -27.21 -6.77
N GLY A 61 -0.49 -26.73 -6.89
CA GLY A 61 -1.26 -26.72 -8.13
C GLY A 61 -1.45 -25.28 -8.63
N LEU A 62 -1.24 -25.04 -9.92
CA LEU A 62 -1.54 -23.77 -10.57
C LEU A 62 -2.82 -23.91 -11.38
N ASP A 63 -3.80 -23.07 -11.13
CA ASP A 63 -5.04 -23.03 -11.89
C ASP A 63 -4.88 -22.31 -13.24
N SER A 64 -5.98 -22.18 -14.00
CA SER A 64 -5.99 -21.53 -15.33
C SER A 64 -5.66 -20.04 -15.33
N LEU A 65 -5.63 -19.38 -14.17
CA LEU A 65 -5.19 -17.99 -14.00
C LEU A 65 -3.78 -17.90 -13.40
N GLY A 66 -3.10 -19.04 -13.24
CA GLY A 66 -1.79 -19.13 -12.62
C GLY A 66 -1.81 -18.93 -11.09
N VAL A 67 -2.99 -18.97 -10.47
CA VAL A 67 -3.12 -18.86 -9.02
C VAL A 67 -2.60 -20.13 -8.36
N PRO A 68 -1.66 -20.04 -7.41
CA PRO A 68 -1.15 -21.22 -6.73
C PRO A 68 -2.09 -21.66 -5.60
N HIS A 69 -2.26 -22.98 -5.53
CA HIS A 69 -2.91 -23.70 -4.46
C HIS A 69 -1.85 -24.57 -3.78
N VAL A 70 -1.47 -24.22 -2.55
CA VAL A 70 -0.37 -24.85 -1.81
C VAL A 70 -0.94 -25.72 -0.70
N PHE A 71 -0.58 -27.01 -0.71
CA PHE A 71 -1.01 -28.01 0.24
C PHE A 71 0.20 -28.59 0.99
N GLY A 72 0.04 -28.88 2.25
CA GLY A 72 1.07 -29.52 3.08
C GLY A 72 0.51 -30.08 4.37
N PRO A 73 1.29 -30.91 5.08
CA PRO A 73 0.87 -31.55 6.32
C PRO A 73 0.82 -30.59 7.51
N ASP A 74 1.54 -29.46 7.43
CA ASP A 74 1.62 -28.45 8.48
C ASP A 74 1.85 -27.04 7.91
N ALA A 75 1.71 -26.03 8.74
CA ALA A 75 1.83 -24.64 8.34
C ALA A 75 3.24 -24.25 7.83
N PRO A 76 4.36 -24.70 8.45
CA PRO A 76 5.69 -24.48 7.86
C PRO A 76 5.87 -25.09 6.48
N SER A 77 5.39 -26.31 6.24
CA SER A 77 5.45 -26.97 4.93
C SER A 77 4.68 -26.16 3.87
N VAL A 78 3.48 -25.69 4.20
CA VAL A 78 2.69 -24.82 3.32
C VAL A 78 3.44 -23.49 3.08
N ALA A 79 4.02 -22.88 4.11
CA ALA A 79 4.79 -21.63 3.98
C ALA A 79 6.02 -21.80 3.08
N TYR A 80 6.71 -22.94 3.13
CA TYR A 80 7.79 -23.29 2.21
C TYR A 80 7.31 -23.24 0.74
N GLY A 81 6.20 -23.89 0.43
CA GLY A 81 5.60 -23.88 -0.90
C GLY A 81 5.21 -22.46 -1.35
N VAL A 82 4.68 -21.63 -0.44
CA VAL A 82 4.38 -20.21 -0.71
C VAL A 82 5.65 -19.42 -1.05
N GLY A 83 6.73 -19.64 -0.31
CA GLY A 83 8.02 -19.01 -0.60
C GLY A 83 8.54 -19.36 -1.99
N TRP A 84 8.45 -20.63 -2.36
CA TRP A 84 8.88 -21.13 -3.67
C TRP A 84 8.09 -20.48 -4.82
N VAL A 85 6.75 -20.40 -4.73
CA VAL A 85 5.94 -19.75 -5.80
C VAL A 85 6.11 -18.24 -5.85
N HIS A 86 6.31 -17.56 -4.71
CA HIS A 86 6.61 -16.15 -4.70
C HIS A 86 7.93 -15.85 -5.42
N ALA A 87 8.97 -16.66 -5.18
CA ALA A 87 10.24 -16.52 -5.88
C ALA A 87 10.09 -16.80 -7.37
N ARG A 88 9.36 -17.85 -7.75
CA ARG A 88 9.10 -18.18 -9.17
C ARG A 88 8.44 -17.01 -9.91
N ASP A 89 7.43 -16.38 -9.30
CA ASP A 89 6.59 -15.41 -9.99
C ASP A 89 6.99 -13.95 -9.76
N ARG A 90 7.62 -13.62 -8.65
CA ARG A 90 7.77 -12.24 -8.17
C ARG A 90 9.17 -11.86 -7.66
N LEU A 91 10.19 -12.68 -7.94
CA LEU A 91 11.54 -12.52 -7.38
C LEU A 91 12.09 -11.10 -7.54
N PHE A 92 11.97 -10.51 -8.75
CA PHE A 92 12.47 -9.15 -8.97
C PHE A 92 11.72 -8.10 -8.16
N GLN A 93 10.40 -8.22 -8.02
CA GLN A 93 9.60 -7.31 -7.20
C GLN A 93 10.03 -7.38 -5.73
N MET A 94 10.29 -8.58 -5.20
CA MET A 94 10.77 -8.81 -3.84
C MET A 94 12.16 -8.19 -3.63
N GLU A 95 13.10 -8.42 -4.54
CA GLU A 95 14.45 -7.84 -4.52
C GLU A 95 14.39 -6.31 -4.55
N LEU A 96 13.55 -5.72 -5.42
CA LEU A 96 13.45 -4.27 -5.57
C LEU A 96 12.93 -3.61 -4.28
N MET A 97 11.86 -4.15 -3.68
CA MET A 97 11.27 -3.59 -2.45
C MET A 97 12.23 -3.63 -1.26
N THR A 98 12.95 -4.74 -1.09
CA THR A 98 13.96 -4.84 0.00
C THR A 98 15.12 -3.89 -0.23
N ARG A 99 15.63 -3.74 -1.47
CA ARG A 99 16.69 -2.78 -1.79
C ARG A 99 16.30 -1.34 -1.52
N VAL A 100 15.04 -0.96 -1.82
CA VAL A 100 14.54 0.40 -1.52
C VAL A 100 14.70 0.69 -0.02
N VAL A 101 14.18 -0.16 0.86
CA VAL A 101 14.21 0.07 2.31
C VAL A 101 15.60 -0.09 2.92
N GLN A 102 16.43 -0.93 2.32
CA GLN A 102 17.85 -1.02 2.68
C GLN A 102 18.68 0.20 2.24
N GLY A 103 18.12 1.11 1.41
CA GLY A 103 18.84 2.24 0.84
C GLY A 103 19.99 1.79 -0.07
N ARG A 104 19.68 0.86 -0.99
CA ARG A 104 20.65 0.22 -1.90
C ARG A 104 20.20 0.26 -3.37
N LEU A 105 19.22 1.08 -3.67
CA LEU A 105 18.67 1.17 -5.02
C LEU A 105 19.65 1.83 -6.00
N SER A 106 20.45 2.82 -5.54
CA SER A 106 21.47 3.51 -6.35
C SER A 106 22.59 2.59 -6.84
N GLU A 107 22.84 1.47 -6.14
CA GLU A 107 23.80 0.44 -6.60
C GLU A 107 23.40 -0.13 -7.97
N VAL A 108 22.11 -0.03 -8.30
CA VAL A 108 21.48 -0.67 -9.46
C VAL A 108 21.09 0.32 -10.52
N VAL A 109 20.34 1.37 -10.16
CA VAL A 109 19.77 2.32 -11.12
C VAL A 109 20.55 3.66 -11.17
N GLY A 110 21.62 3.80 -10.38
CA GLY A 110 22.51 4.95 -10.40
C GLY A 110 21.97 6.18 -9.66
N PRO A 111 22.42 7.41 -10.02
CA PRO A 111 22.16 8.63 -9.24
C PRO A 111 20.70 8.98 -9.07
N VAL A 112 19.80 8.51 -9.93
CA VAL A 112 18.36 8.81 -9.87
C VAL A 112 17.70 8.32 -8.58
N ALA A 113 18.28 7.30 -7.93
CA ALA A 113 17.76 6.73 -6.69
C ALA A 113 18.50 7.23 -5.42
N LEU A 114 19.51 8.08 -5.56
CA LEU A 114 20.36 8.48 -4.42
C LEU A 114 19.57 9.11 -3.28
N GLU A 115 18.62 10.00 -3.59
CA GLU A 115 17.81 10.66 -2.57
C GLU A 115 16.92 9.66 -1.83
N SER A 116 16.37 8.66 -2.54
CA SER A 116 15.63 7.57 -1.92
C SER A 116 16.52 6.78 -0.96
N ASP A 117 17.74 6.44 -1.37
CA ASP A 117 18.65 5.69 -0.52
C ASP A 117 19.07 6.50 0.71
N LEU A 118 19.36 7.79 0.56
CA LEU A 118 19.64 8.71 1.65
C LEU A 118 18.48 8.76 2.65
N PHE A 119 17.25 8.86 2.14
CA PHE A 119 16.05 8.86 2.99
C PHE A 119 15.96 7.59 3.85
N TRP A 120 16.11 6.40 3.25
CA TRP A 120 15.97 5.15 3.97
C TRP A 120 17.14 4.87 4.93
N ARG A 121 18.36 5.24 4.54
CA ARG A 121 19.58 5.02 5.35
C ARG A 121 19.57 5.77 6.67
N LYS A 122 18.91 6.94 6.76
CA LYS A 122 18.80 7.70 8.01
C LYS A 122 18.10 6.94 9.14
N PHE A 123 17.23 5.96 8.81
CA PHE A 123 16.52 5.15 9.79
C PHE A 123 17.30 3.92 10.27
N GLU A 124 18.40 3.57 9.64
CA GLU A 124 19.26 2.41 9.99
C GLU A 124 18.49 1.07 10.04
N PHE A 125 17.48 0.85 9.19
CA PHE A 125 16.67 -0.37 9.20
C PHE A 125 17.51 -1.65 8.99
N HIS A 126 18.62 -1.57 8.25
CA HIS A 126 19.55 -2.69 8.07
C HIS A 126 20.18 -3.17 9.40
N ARG A 127 20.20 -2.32 10.44
CA ARG A 127 20.67 -2.68 11.80
C ARG A 127 19.50 -3.09 12.70
N LYS A 128 18.31 -2.47 12.53
CA LYS A 128 17.13 -2.69 13.37
C LYS A 128 16.39 -3.98 13.02
N ALA A 129 16.24 -4.32 11.73
CA ALA A 129 15.42 -5.45 11.29
C ALA A 129 15.92 -6.81 11.80
N PRO A 130 17.22 -7.13 11.85
CA PRO A 130 17.70 -8.37 12.46
C PRO A 130 17.36 -8.48 13.95
N ALA A 131 17.46 -7.37 14.71
CA ALA A 131 17.10 -7.35 16.13
C ALA A 131 15.58 -7.52 16.33
N TRP A 132 14.75 -6.93 15.47
CA TRP A 132 13.30 -7.14 15.48
C TRP A 132 12.94 -8.60 15.18
N TRP A 133 13.59 -9.21 14.18
CA TRP A 133 13.41 -10.64 13.90
C TRP A 133 13.67 -11.51 15.14
N GLN A 134 14.82 -11.35 15.79
CA GLN A 134 15.16 -12.11 16.99
C GLN A 134 14.11 -11.93 18.10
N HIS A 135 13.67 -10.70 18.34
CA HIS A 135 12.65 -10.41 19.35
C HIS A 135 11.30 -11.10 19.03
N TYR A 136 10.80 -10.95 17.81
CA TYR A 136 9.48 -11.49 17.45
C TYR A 136 9.49 -12.99 17.18
N ALA A 137 10.59 -13.56 16.76
CA ALA A 137 10.73 -15.00 16.63
C ALA A 137 10.59 -15.72 17.99
N LEU A 138 11.05 -15.08 19.07
CA LEU A 138 10.86 -15.60 20.43
C LEU A 138 9.43 -15.39 20.96
N ALA A 139 8.80 -14.27 20.61
CA ALA A 139 7.44 -13.95 21.05
C ALA A 139 6.37 -14.79 20.32
N GLU A 140 6.60 -15.15 19.05
CA GLU A 140 5.66 -15.84 18.18
C GLU A 140 6.35 -17.03 17.47
N PRO A 141 6.70 -18.10 18.20
CA PRO A 141 7.50 -19.20 17.65
C PRO A 141 6.82 -19.95 16.50
N ALA A 142 5.49 -20.08 16.51
CA ALA A 142 4.74 -20.70 15.39
C ALA A 142 4.82 -19.88 14.12
N MET A 143 4.67 -18.56 14.21
CA MET A 143 4.86 -17.64 13.09
C MET A 143 6.32 -17.67 12.60
N ALA A 144 7.28 -17.73 13.52
CA ALA A 144 8.70 -17.79 13.17
C ALA A 144 9.04 -19.05 12.35
N ALA A 145 8.47 -20.21 12.71
CA ALA A 145 8.63 -21.44 11.95
C ALA A 145 8.11 -21.32 10.52
N GLU A 146 6.98 -20.65 10.31
CA GLU A 146 6.45 -20.38 8.96
C GLU A 146 7.37 -19.43 8.18
N ILE A 147 7.89 -18.36 8.80
CA ILE A 147 8.80 -17.41 8.14
C ILE A 147 10.13 -18.08 7.75
N LEU A 148 10.68 -18.93 8.61
CA LEU A 148 11.89 -19.71 8.31
C LEU A 148 11.66 -20.66 7.11
N ALA A 149 10.57 -21.41 7.12
CA ALA A 149 10.21 -22.30 6.01
C ALA A 149 9.96 -21.53 4.71
N TYR A 150 9.27 -20.40 4.77
CA TYR A 150 9.04 -19.49 3.66
C TYR A 150 10.37 -18.97 3.06
N THR A 151 11.29 -18.52 3.93
CA THR A 151 12.63 -18.07 3.53
C THR A 151 13.39 -19.19 2.84
N ARG A 152 13.31 -20.41 3.36
CA ARG A 152 13.94 -21.59 2.76
C ARG A 152 13.36 -21.88 1.37
N GLY A 153 12.04 -21.82 1.19
CA GLY A 153 11.39 -22.05 -0.11
C GLY A 153 11.83 -21.05 -1.18
N ILE A 154 12.00 -19.78 -0.82
CA ILE A 154 12.55 -18.75 -1.72
C ILE A 154 13.98 -19.09 -2.14
N ASN A 155 14.83 -19.41 -1.18
CA ASN A 155 16.25 -19.68 -1.43
C ASN A 155 16.45 -20.94 -2.26
N ASP A 156 15.70 -22.01 -1.97
CA ASP A 156 15.73 -23.23 -2.76
C ASP A 156 15.33 -22.99 -4.23
N TYR A 157 14.35 -22.10 -4.47
CA TYR A 157 14.02 -21.68 -5.84
C TYR A 157 15.18 -20.92 -6.49
N ILE A 158 15.81 -19.97 -5.78
CA ILE A 158 16.94 -19.19 -6.29
C ILE A 158 18.12 -20.10 -6.64
N GLU A 159 18.42 -21.07 -5.79
CA GLU A 159 19.51 -22.05 -6.00
C GLU A 159 19.25 -22.99 -7.18
N ALA A 160 17.98 -23.44 -7.32
CA ALA A 160 17.58 -24.34 -8.39
C ALA A 160 17.35 -23.64 -9.73
N MET A 161 17.28 -22.31 -9.75
CA MET A 161 16.91 -21.52 -10.92
C MET A 161 17.93 -21.61 -12.04
N GLY A 162 17.53 -22.16 -13.18
CA GLY A 162 18.34 -22.18 -14.38
C GLY A 162 18.49 -20.80 -15.04
N PRO A 163 19.47 -20.64 -15.94
CA PRO A 163 19.74 -19.36 -16.62
C PRO A 163 18.55 -18.75 -17.35
N GLY A 164 17.66 -19.56 -17.91
CA GLY A 164 16.44 -19.11 -18.60
C GLY A 164 15.26 -18.78 -17.68
N GLN A 165 15.37 -19.08 -16.40
CA GLN A 165 14.33 -18.81 -15.40
C GLN A 165 14.54 -17.49 -14.65
N LYS A 166 15.75 -16.90 -14.75
CA LYS A 166 16.06 -15.61 -14.12
C LYS A 166 15.25 -14.50 -14.78
N PRO A 167 14.47 -13.70 -14.02
CA PRO A 167 13.66 -12.60 -14.55
C PRO A 167 14.47 -11.61 -15.40
N LEU A 168 13.83 -11.09 -16.46
CA LEU A 168 14.46 -10.17 -17.43
C LEU A 168 15.13 -8.98 -16.78
N GLU A 169 14.55 -8.43 -15.74
CA GLU A 169 15.00 -7.24 -15.06
C GLU A 169 16.40 -7.43 -14.43
N PHE A 170 16.70 -8.63 -13.91
CA PHE A 170 18.04 -8.95 -13.41
C PHE A 170 19.08 -8.91 -14.53
N HIS A 171 18.72 -9.39 -15.73
CA HIS A 171 19.60 -9.32 -16.91
C HIS A 171 19.81 -7.87 -17.38
N LEU A 172 18.73 -7.07 -17.43
CA LEU A 172 18.77 -5.66 -17.83
C LEU A 172 19.65 -4.82 -16.91
N LEU A 173 19.57 -5.09 -15.62
CA LEU A 173 20.29 -4.32 -14.60
C LEU A 173 21.68 -4.87 -14.30
N GLY A 174 22.00 -6.08 -14.79
CA GLY A 174 23.28 -6.77 -14.50
C GLY A 174 23.37 -7.24 -13.07
N LEU A 175 22.25 -7.73 -12.50
CA LEU A 175 22.13 -8.20 -11.13
C LEU A 175 22.07 -9.71 -11.05
N GLU A 176 22.48 -10.24 -9.89
CA GLU A 176 22.13 -11.56 -9.41
C GLU A 176 21.11 -11.44 -8.27
N PRO A 177 20.16 -12.39 -8.15
CA PRO A 177 19.24 -12.44 -7.02
C PRO A 177 20.00 -12.55 -5.70
N SER A 178 19.61 -11.75 -4.71
CA SER A 178 20.18 -11.83 -3.37
C SER A 178 19.53 -12.99 -2.59
N PRO A 179 20.29 -13.72 -1.74
CA PRO A 179 19.68 -14.66 -0.80
C PRO A 179 18.65 -13.96 0.07
N TRP A 180 17.47 -14.56 0.21
CA TRP A 180 16.41 -14.05 1.06
C TRP A 180 16.72 -14.33 2.52
N ARG A 181 16.32 -13.43 3.41
CA ARG A 181 16.48 -13.54 4.86
C ARG A 181 15.17 -13.24 5.58
N GLU A 182 15.02 -13.75 6.76
CA GLU A 182 13.81 -13.60 7.57
C GLU A 182 13.49 -12.13 7.86
N GLU A 183 14.52 -11.32 8.13
CA GLU A 183 14.34 -9.88 8.37
C GLU A 183 13.82 -9.10 7.16
N ASN A 184 13.80 -9.67 5.96
CA ASN A 184 13.25 -9.03 4.76
C ASN A 184 11.74 -8.76 4.88
N LEU A 185 11.03 -9.54 5.70
CA LEU A 185 9.63 -9.26 6.05
C LEU A 185 9.48 -7.87 6.67
N PHE A 186 10.40 -7.46 7.55
CA PHE A 186 10.35 -6.13 8.17
C PHE A 186 10.64 -5.02 7.17
N TYR A 187 11.51 -5.23 6.17
CA TYR A 187 11.70 -4.25 5.10
C TYR A 187 10.42 -4.07 4.28
N LEU A 188 9.73 -5.16 3.95
CA LEU A 188 8.45 -5.11 3.26
C LEU A 188 7.40 -4.32 4.09
N LEU A 189 7.26 -4.63 5.38
CA LEU A 189 6.35 -3.93 6.27
C LEU A 189 6.69 -2.43 6.38
N ARG A 190 7.97 -2.07 6.41
CA ARG A 190 8.40 -0.64 6.42
C ARG A 190 8.11 0.05 5.10
N TYR A 191 8.28 -0.64 3.97
CA TYR A 191 7.89 -0.11 2.66
C TYR A 191 6.39 0.20 2.61
N MET A 192 5.55 -0.74 3.05
CA MET A 192 4.10 -0.54 3.12
C MET A 192 3.71 0.57 4.11
N SER A 193 4.35 0.61 5.28
CA SER A 193 4.13 1.68 6.25
C SER A 193 4.51 3.05 5.69
N HIS A 194 5.61 3.15 4.93
CA HIS A 194 6.03 4.40 4.28
C HIS A 194 4.98 4.88 3.26
N ILE A 195 4.53 4.00 2.38
CA ILE A 195 3.52 4.37 1.37
C ILE A 195 2.23 4.86 2.01
N LEU A 196 1.82 4.26 3.14
CA LEU A 196 0.49 4.44 3.73
C LEU A 196 0.45 5.42 4.92
N SER A 197 1.60 5.82 5.47
CA SER A 197 1.62 6.64 6.70
C SER A 197 2.68 7.74 6.75
N TYR A 198 3.66 7.76 5.84
CA TYR A 198 4.66 8.82 5.81
C TYR A 198 4.16 10.03 5.03
N ASN A 199 4.34 11.22 5.59
CA ASN A 199 4.08 12.49 4.92
C ASN A 199 5.04 13.59 5.41
N GLU A 200 5.08 14.71 4.69
CA GLU A 200 5.85 15.91 5.01
C GLU A 200 4.93 17.14 5.19
N ASP A 201 3.71 16.91 5.62
CA ASP A 201 2.69 17.94 5.70
C ASP A 201 3.03 19.02 6.75
N ASP A 202 3.75 18.67 7.82
CA ASP A 202 4.24 19.63 8.81
C ASP A 202 5.19 20.67 8.22
N LEU A 203 6.11 20.23 7.34
CA LEU A 203 7.03 21.14 6.65
C LEU A 203 6.26 22.11 5.76
N LYS A 204 5.32 21.58 4.97
CA LYS A 204 4.48 22.36 4.06
C LYS A 204 3.53 23.30 4.81
N ALA A 205 2.91 22.82 5.89
CA ALA A 205 2.03 23.62 6.73
C ALA A 205 2.76 24.84 7.34
N THR A 206 3.99 24.62 7.83
CA THR A 206 4.82 25.69 8.37
C THR A 206 5.17 26.72 7.29
N GLU A 207 5.58 26.27 6.11
CA GLU A 207 5.91 27.17 4.99
C GLU A 207 4.69 27.92 4.47
N MET A 208 3.55 27.24 4.28
CA MET A 208 2.31 27.87 3.83
C MET A 208 1.77 28.88 4.83
N ARG A 209 1.85 28.58 6.12
CA ARG A 209 1.45 29.53 7.18
C ARG A 209 2.34 30.79 7.17
N PHE A 210 3.64 30.63 6.94
CA PHE A 210 4.56 31.75 6.78
C PHE A 210 4.22 32.62 5.56
N VAL A 211 3.94 32.00 4.42
CA VAL A 211 3.64 32.71 3.16
C VAL A 211 2.28 33.41 3.18
N LEU A 212 1.27 32.78 3.77
CA LEU A 212 -0.13 33.22 3.72
C LEU A 212 -0.57 34.03 4.94
N GLY A 213 0.12 33.90 6.08
CA GLY A 213 -0.36 34.32 7.39
C GLY A 213 -1.49 33.39 7.90
N ASP A 214 -1.71 33.41 9.24
CA ASP A 214 -2.62 32.47 9.91
C ASP A 214 -4.07 32.56 9.40
N SER A 215 -4.58 33.75 9.12
CA SER A 215 -5.97 33.94 8.69
C SER A 215 -6.25 33.28 7.34
N CYS A 216 -5.40 33.55 6.32
CA CYS A 216 -5.54 32.95 5.00
C CYS A 216 -5.26 31.44 5.05
N TYR A 217 -4.22 31.02 5.79
CA TYR A 217 -3.90 29.62 5.98
C TYR A 217 -5.08 28.85 6.58
N ASN A 218 -5.62 29.27 7.73
CA ASN A 218 -6.69 28.56 8.41
C ASN A 218 -8.00 28.51 7.59
N PHE A 219 -8.23 29.47 6.70
CA PHE A 219 -9.37 29.48 5.79
C PHE A 219 -9.32 28.32 4.80
N TRP A 220 -8.15 28.06 4.20
CA TRP A 220 -7.94 27.01 3.20
C TRP A 220 -7.58 25.65 3.81
N TYR A 221 -6.94 25.64 4.97
CA TYR A 221 -6.42 24.46 5.66
C TYR A 221 -6.99 24.35 7.09
N PRO A 222 -8.31 24.22 7.24
CA PRO A 222 -8.90 24.07 8.57
C PRO A 222 -8.48 22.76 9.21
N THR A 223 -8.44 22.69 10.53
CA THR A 223 -8.16 21.44 11.27
C THR A 223 -9.25 20.39 11.06
N ARG A 224 -10.48 20.82 10.72
CA ARG A 224 -11.60 19.97 10.28
C ARG A 224 -12.42 20.66 9.21
N ILE A 225 -12.83 19.92 8.19
CA ILE A 225 -13.76 20.39 7.17
C ILE A 225 -15.18 20.58 7.75
N PRO A 226 -16.06 21.41 7.11
CA PRO A 226 -17.44 21.63 7.57
C PRO A 226 -18.22 20.33 7.82
N ALA A 227 -19.10 20.32 8.81
CA ALA A 227 -19.90 19.15 9.18
C ALA A 227 -20.73 18.60 8.02
N SER A 228 -21.25 19.49 7.14
CA SER A 228 -22.04 19.12 5.95
C SER A 228 -21.25 18.29 4.91
N LEU A 229 -19.93 18.25 5.02
CA LEU A 229 -19.05 17.48 4.13
C LEU A 229 -18.53 16.18 4.78
N ARG A 230 -18.94 15.90 6.02
CA ARG A 230 -18.46 14.74 6.78
C ARG A 230 -19.47 13.59 6.77
N HIS A 231 -18.97 12.38 6.74
CA HIS A 231 -19.73 11.14 6.86
C HIS A 231 -18.87 10.11 7.63
N PRO A 232 -18.96 10.08 8.98
CA PRO A 232 -18.03 9.32 9.81
C PRO A 232 -18.22 7.80 9.65
N ILE A 233 -17.11 7.05 9.84
CA ILE A 233 -17.13 5.58 9.82
C ILE A 233 -17.89 5.02 11.05
N TYR A 234 -17.72 5.66 12.21
CA TYR A 234 -18.35 5.29 13.48
C TYR A 234 -19.31 6.40 13.92
N PRO A 235 -20.53 6.45 13.37
CA PRO A 235 -21.48 7.53 13.68
C PRO A 235 -21.99 7.49 15.13
N GLU A 236 -21.94 6.33 15.80
CA GLU A 236 -22.35 6.17 17.19
C GLU A 236 -21.22 6.43 18.20
N PHE A 237 -20.04 6.85 17.72
CA PHE A 237 -18.88 7.08 18.58
C PHE A 237 -19.14 8.18 19.61
N ALA A 238 -18.86 7.86 20.87
CA ALA A 238 -18.92 8.80 21.97
C ALA A 238 -17.78 8.58 22.96
N LEU A 239 -17.26 9.68 23.50
CA LEU A 239 -16.32 9.69 24.62
C LEU A 239 -16.90 10.59 25.73
N SER A 240 -16.67 10.22 26.96
CA SER A 240 -16.85 11.17 28.06
C SER A 240 -15.77 12.26 27.99
N ASP A 241 -16.07 13.45 28.55
CA ASP A 241 -15.09 14.52 28.62
C ASP A 241 -13.78 14.09 29.30
N ALA A 242 -13.86 13.26 30.32
CA ALA A 242 -12.71 12.73 31.02
C ALA A 242 -11.84 11.82 30.12
N GLN A 243 -12.47 10.96 29.32
CA GLN A 243 -11.76 10.10 28.35
C GLN A 243 -11.11 10.94 27.25
N TYR A 244 -11.84 11.93 26.71
CA TYR A 244 -11.31 12.83 25.71
C TYR A 244 -10.11 13.61 26.24
N GLN A 245 -10.24 14.24 27.42
CA GLN A 245 -9.13 14.99 28.03
C GLN A 245 -7.92 14.10 28.35
N SER A 246 -8.15 12.85 28.75
CA SER A 246 -7.08 11.87 28.98
C SER A 246 -6.32 11.53 27.70
N LEU A 247 -7.00 11.48 26.54
CA LEU A 247 -6.36 11.16 25.26
C LEU A 247 -5.52 12.31 24.71
N ILE A 248 -5.99 13.55 24.82
CA ILE A 248 -5.29 14.73 24.27
C ILE A 248 -4.21 15.28 25.23
N ARG A 249 -4.18 14.85 26.47
CA ARG A 249 -3.21 15.33 27.47
C ARG A 249 -1.92 14.53 27.41
N VAL A 250 -0.80 15.23 27.22
CA VAL A 250 0.54 14.64 27.31
C VAL A 250 1.16 15.00 28.67
N PRO A 251 1.48 13.99 29.52
CA PRO A 251 2.10 14.25 30.83
C PRO A 251 3.39 15.06 30.70
N GLY A 252 3.52 16.11 31.48
CA GLY A 252 4.72 16.98 31.52
C GLY A 252 4.81 17.99 30.36
N LEU A 253 3.95 17.94 29.36
CA LEU A 253 3.86 18.94 28.31
C LEU A 253 2.94 20.10 28.78
N LYS A 254 3.48 21.29 28.94
CA LYS A 254 2.69 22.47 29.31
C LYS A 254 1.93 23.04 28.11
N GLU A 255 2.62 23.15 26.99
CA GLU A 255 2.07 23.61 25.72
C GLU A 255 2.84 23.00 24.56
N GLU A 256 2.14 22.61 23.51
CA GLU A 256 2.75 22.17 22.26
C GLU A 256 3.01 23.40 21.38
N VAL A 257 4.30 23.71 21.17
CA VAL A 257 4.71 24.89 20.42
C VAL A 257 5.08 24.53 19.00
N LEU A 258 4.43 25.20 18.04
CA LEU A 258 4.78 25.12 16.62
C LEU A 258 5.78 26.22 16.26
N VAL A 259 6.67 25.95 15.31
CA VAL A 259 7.54 26.96 14.73
C VAL A 259 6.69 27.98 13.98
N GLN A 260 6.77 29.23 14.41
CA GLN A 260 6.13 30.36 13.73
C GLN A 260 7.11 31.02 12.77
N GLY A 261 6.63 31.38 11.58
CA GLY A 261 7.44 31.96 10.51
C GLY A 261 7.99 33.37 10.73
N SER A 262 7.79 33.96 11.90
CA SER A 262 8.32 35.28 12.24
C SER A 262 9.08 35.23 13.56
N SER A 263 10.10 36.06 13.64
CA SER A 263 11.17 36.24 14.64
C SER A 263 10.79 36.33 16.13
N HIS A 264 9.61 35.90 16.59
CA HIS A 264 9.12 36.20 17.93
C HIS A 264 9.01 35.03 18.91
N VAL A 265 9.50 33.81 18.56
CA VAL A 265 9.42 32.64 19.49
C VAL A 265 10.50 32.67 20.59
N TYR A 266 11.41 33.64 20.59
CA TYR A 266 12.49 33.71 21.57
C TYR A 266 12.57 35.04 22.28
N ASN A 267 11.62 35.31 23.15
CA ASN A 267 11.81 36.21 24.26
C ASN A 267 11.60 35.44 25.56
N HIS A 268 12.61 34.74 26.03
CA HIS A 268 12.99 34.54 27.43
C HIS A 268 14.24 33.65 27.53
N ARG A 269 15.40 34.30 27.63
CA ARG A 269 16.68 33.76 28.13
C ARG A 269 17.30 32.55 27.34
N SER A 270 17.30 32.58 26.00
CA SER A 270 18.10 31.67 25.20
C SER A 270 19.21 32.42 24.46
N PRO A 271 20.45 31.93 24.46
CA PRO A 271 21.55 32.55 23.72
C PRO A 271 21.53 32.10 22.25
N ALA A 272 20.95 32.84 21.40
CA ALA A 272 20.84 32.86 19.96
C ALA A 272 19.45 32.51 19.42
N PRO A 273 18.85 33.41 18.62
CA PRO A 273 17.62 33.12 17.91
C PRO A 273 17.89 32.04 16.86
N LEU A 274 16.97 31.06 16.73
CA LEU A 274 16.87 30.25 15.50
C LEU A 274 16.71 31.28 14.37
N SER A 275 17.63 31.29 13.43
CA SER A 275 17.46 32.07 12.21
C SER A 275 16.09 31.75 11.61
N PRO A 276 15.35 32.74 11.09
CA PRO A 276 14.08 32.45 10.44
C PRO A 276 14.32 31.30 9.46
N VAL A 277 13.39 30.34 9.41
CA VAL A 277 13.42 29.22 8.45
C VAL A 277 13.18 29.81 7.05
N SER A 278 13.96 30.85 6.69
CA SER A 278 14.06 31.42 5.36
C SER A 278 14.88 30.47 4.53
N GLY A 279 14.17 29.53 3.93
CA GLY A 279 14.83 28.57 3.06
C GLY A 279 14.53 27.13 3.43
N VAL A 280 13.32 26.78 3.82
CA VAL A 280 12.76 25.45 3.52
C VAL A 280 12.66 25.33 1.98
N HIS A 281 13.48 26.14 1.31
CA HIS A 281 13.68 26.06 -0.11
C HIS A 281 14.43 24.79 -0.41
N ARG A 282 13.64 23.80 -0.77
CA ARG A 282 14.11 22.60 -1.42
C ARG A 282 15.09 21.83 -0.54
N TYR A 283 14.53 20.99 0.32
CA TYR A 283 15.14 19.67 0.30
C TYR A 283 15.28 19.34 -1.19
N PRO A 284 16.48 19.17 -1.74
CA PRO A 284 16.65 18.70 -3.12
C PRO A 284 16.32 17.22 -3.14
N HIS A 285 15.14 16.88 -2.57
CA HIS A 285 14.65 15.55 -2.55
C HIS A 285 14.12 15.28 -3.95
N ALA A 286 14.63 14.27 -4.56
CA ALA A 286 13.88 13.51 -5.52
C ALA A 286 12.48 13.47 -4.91
N LYS A 287 11.50 14.12 -5.56
CA LYS A 287 10.13 14.34 -5.09
C LYS A 287 9.70 13.19 -4.18
N VAL A 288 9.98 13.28 -2.87
CA VAL A 288 9.41 12.35 -1.91
C VAL A 288 7.93 12.64 -1.97
N LYS A 289 7.20 11.69 -2.54
CA LYS A 289 5.80 11.85 -2.81
C LYS A 289 5.07 11.84 -1.48
N THR A 290 4.22 12.81 -1.26
CA THR A 290 3.30 12.85 -0.12
C THR A 290 2.16 11.84 -0.31
N MET A 291 1.34 11.62 0.71
CA MET A 291 0.12 10.80 0.57
C MET A 291 -0.74 11.27 -0.61
N ASP A 292 -0.87 12.59 -0.84
CA ASP A 292 -1.55 13.16 -2.01
C ASP A 292 -0.91 12.74 -3.33
N ASP A 293 0.42 12.51 -3.33
CA ASP A 293 1.14 12.04 -4.50
C ASP A 293 0.96 10.56 -4.76
N TYR A 294 0.60 9.77 -3.77
CA TYR A 294 0.31 8.34 -3.95
C TYR A 294 -1.13 8.10 -4.40
N GLY A 295 -2.06 9.06 -4.21
CA GLY A 295 -3.48 8.92 -4.56
C GLY A 295 -4.09 7.72 -3.83
N LEU A 296 -3.78 7.58 -2.54
CA LEU A 296 -4.18 6.43 -1.74
C LEU A 296 -5.67 6.49 -1.45
N GLY A 297 -6.34 5.41 -1.73
CA GLY A 297 -7.73 5.22 -1.39
C GLY A 297 -8.01 3.72 -1.25
N SER A 298 -9.16 3.37 -0.75
CA SER A 298 -9.66 1.99 -0.73
C SER A 298 -11.14 2.04 -0.37
N ASN A 299 -11.89 0.98 -0.68
CA ASN A 299 -13.21 0.80 -0.11
C ASN A 299 -13.28 -0.57 0.58
N ASN A 300 -14.00 -0.66 1.68
CA ASN A 300 -14.44 -1.92 2.22
C ASN A 300 -15.83 -1.78 2.86
N TRP A 301 -16.60 -2.85 2.81
CA TRP A 301 -17.85 -2.95 3.52
C TRP A 301 -18.20 -4.41 3.83
N ALA A 302 -18.92 -4.63 4.95
CA ALA A 302 -19.59 -5.89 5.19
C ALA A 302 -21.08 -5.65 5.35
N VAL A 303 -21.89 -6.53 4.76
CA VAL A 303 -23.34 -6.49 4.78
C VAL A 303 -23.85 -7.74 5.51
N SER A 304 -24.74 -7.55 6.49
CA SER A 304 -25.32 -8.65 7.26
C SER A 304 -26.31 -9.45 6.41
N GLY A 305 -26.53 -10.71 6.76
CA GLY A 305 -27.53 -11.57 6.12
C GLY A 305 -28.93 -11.00 6.09
N ARG A 306 -29.26 -10.09 7.03
CA ARG A 306 -30.56 -9.39 7.05
C ARG A 306 -30.79 -8.60 5.76
N LYS A 307 -29.76 -7.95 5.21
CA LYS A 307 -29.85 -7.18 3.96
C LYS A 307 -29.89 -8.08 2.72
N MET A 308 -29.33 -9.28 2.81
CA MET A 308 -29.10 -10.17 1.67
C MET A 308 -30.27 -11.13 1.46
N ARG A 309 -30.63 -11.37 0.18
CA ARG A 309 -31.71 -12.29 -0.22
C ARG A 309 -31.49 -13.74 0.25
N ASN A 310 -30.23 -14.17 0.32
CA ASN A 310 -29.86 -15.51 0.77
C ASN A 310 -29.64 -15.63 2.29
N GLY A 311 -29.83 -14.55 3.05
CA GLY A 311 -29.65 -14.54 4.49
C GLY A 311 -28.21 -14.68 4.98
N ARG A 312 -27.20 -14.56 4.10
CA ARG A 312 -25.79 -14.74 4.42
C ARG A 312 -25.02 -13.42 4.41
N ASN A 313 -24.02 -13.30 5.28
CA ASN A 313 -23.13 -12.13 5.29
C ASN A 313 -22.24 -12.11 4.06
N TYR A 314 -21.89 -10.91 3.63
CA TYR A 314 -20.86 -10.68 2.61
C TYR A 314 -19.88 -9.61 3.07
N LEU A 315 -18.62 -9.77 2.67
CA LEU A 315 -17.56 -8.78 2.79
C LEU A 315 -17.03 -8.43 1.42
N CYS A 316 -16.91 -7.13 1.15
CA CYS A 316 -16.31 -6.60 -0.07
C CYS A 316 -15.13 -5.70 0.29
N ASN A 317 -14.09 -5.76 -0.52
CA ASN A 317 -12.93 -4.90 -0.40
C ASN A 317 -12.30 -4.63 -1.76
N ASP A 318 -11.93 -3.39 -2.02
CA ASP A 318 -11.08 -2.98 -3.13
C ASP A 318 -10.07 -1.95 -2.64
N THR A 319 -8.79 -2.26 -2.77
CA THR A 319 -7.69 -1.37 -2.38
C THR A 319 -7.26 -0.52 -3.57
N HIS A 320 -7.21 0.81 -3.39
CA HIS A 320 -6.80 1.72 -4.44
C HIS A 320 -5.33 2.09 -4.25
N LEU A 321 -4.48 1.45 -5.03
CA LEU A 321 -3.04 1.66 -5.03
C LEU A 321 -2.57 2.07 -6.43
N LYS A 322 -1.30 2.44 -6.52
CA LYS A 322 -0.66 2.66 -7.80
C LYS A 322 -0.69 1.37 -8.62
N LEU A 323 -1.25 1.44 -9.81
CA LEU A 323 -1.25 0.33 -10.76
C LEU A 323 0.13 0.18 -11.39
N ALA A 324 0.65 -1.03 -11.36
CA ALA A 324 1.95 -1.37 -11.94
C ALA A 324 2.02 -2.82 -12.39
N PHE A 325 2.98 -3.15 -13.23
CA PHE A 325 3.43 -4.50 -13.49
C PHE A 325 4.80 -4.73 -12.83
N PRO A 326 4.94 -5.79 -12.01
CA PRO A 326 3.87 -6.68 -11.50
C PRO A 326 2.87 -5.94 -10.61
N SER A 327 1.67 -6.51 -10.48
CA SER A 327 0.68 -6.04 -9.51
C SER A 327 1.23 -6.09 -8.08
N THR A 328 0.76 -5.17 -7.21
CA THR A 328 1.14 -5.19 -5.78
C THR A 328 0.71 -6.49 -5.11
N TRP A 329 -0.51 -6.93 -5.42
CA TRP A 329 -1.13 -8.10 -4.83
C TRP A 329 -0.76 -9.38 -5.57
N TYR A 330 -0.78 -10.47 -4.83
CA TYR A 330 -0.58 -11.83 -5.29
C TYR A 330 -1.68 -12.72 -4.69
N GLU A 331 -2.51 -13.34 -5.51
CA GLU A 331 -3.54 -14.27 -5.04
C GLU A 331 -2.91 -15.60 -4.64
N ILE A 332 -3.34 -16.16 -3.52
CA ILE A 332 -2.84 -17.43 -2.99
C ILE A 332 -3.96 -18.19 -2.27
N HIS A 333 -3.96 -19.51 -2.44
CA HIS A 333 -4.68 -20.47 -1.60
C HIS A 333 -3.67 -21.34 -0.87
N LYS A 334 -3.83 -21.41 0.46
CA LYS A 334 -2.99 -22.21 1.36
C LYS A 334 -3.86 -23.20 2.12
N GLU A 335 -3.45 -24.45 2.20
CA GLU A 335 -4.20 -25.48 2.92
C GLU A 335 -3.26 -26.41 3.68
N VAL A 336 -3.42 -26.46 4.99
CA VAL A 336 -2.88 -27.50 5.86
C VAL A 336 -3.89 -28.64 5.84
N LEU A 337 -3.46 -29.77 5.34
CA LEU A 337 -4.31 -30.95 5.22
C LEU A 337 -4.67 -31.50 6.62
N PRO A 338 -5.85 -32.08 6.80
CA PRO A 338 -6.20 -32.72 8.07
C PRO A 338 -5.28 -33.90 8.37
N SER A 339 -5.02 -34.17 9.66
CA SER A 339 -4.13 -35.26 10.12
C SER A 339 -4.61 -36.65 9.72
N SER A 340 -5.92 -36.82 9.48
CA SER A 340 -6.52 -37.99 8.85
C SER A 340 -7.75 -37.58 8.03
N PRO A 341 -8.27 -38.41 7.12
CA PRO A 341 -9.49 -38.11 6.34
C PRO A 341 -10.73 -37.79 7.21
N GLU A 342 -10.80 -38.32 8.42
CA GLU A 342 -11.88 -38.13 9.38
C GLU A 342 -11.65 -36.95 10.32
N ALA A 343 -10.40 -36.45 10.42
CA ALA A 343 -10.05 -35.32 11.30
C ALA A 343 -10.58 -33.99 10.73
N ASN A 344 -11.07 -33.13 11.59
CA ASN A 344 -11.52 -31.80 11.23
C ASN A 344 -10.55 -30.71 11.74
N ASP A 345 -9.25 -31.02 11.70
CA ASP A 345 -8.16 -30.19 12.20
C ASP A 345 -7.41 -29.42 11.08
N GLY A 346 -7.70 -29.71 9.83
CA GLY A 346 -7.15 -28.99 8.69
C GLY A 346 -7.56 -27.51 8.66
N THR A 347 -6.65 -26.65 8.25
CA THR A 347 -6.87 -25.21 8.12
C THR A 347 -6.56 -24.73 6.71
N TRP A 348 -7.23 -23.68 6.28
CA TRP A 348 -6.96 -23.07 4.99
C TRP A 348 -7.22 -21.57 5.02
N ALA A 349 -6.56 -20.83 4.13
CA ALA A 349 -6.83 -19.43 3.85
C ALA A 349 -6.67 -19.16 2.35
N ARG A 350 -7.51 -18.27 1.81
CA ARG A 350 -7.42 -17.79 0.42
C ARG A 350 -7.64 -16.29 0.36
N GLY A 351 -6.93 -15.62 -0.54
CA GLY A 351 -7.06 -14.19 -0.77
C GLY A 351 -5.80 -13.61 -1.37
N PHE A 352 -5.57 -12.34 -1.08
CA PHE A 352 -4.44 -11.57 -1.58
C PHE A 352 -3.39 -11.37 -0.49
N GLY A 353 -2.15 -11.73 -0.80
CA GLY A 353 -0.94 -11.41 -0.05
C GLY A 353 -0.06 -10.45 -0.84
N VAL A 354 1.11 -10.16 -0.29
CA VAL A 354 2.19 -9.44 -0.96
C VAL A 354 3.41 -10.33 -1.03
N ALA A 355 4.00 -10.47 -2.22
CA ALA A 355 5.23 -11.27 -2.38
C ALA A 355 6.34 -10.72 -1.47
N GLY A 356 6.91 -11.59 -0.64
CA GLY A 356 7.81 -11.24 0.47
C GLY A 356 7.20 -11.52 1.85
N SER A 357 5.91 -11.88 1.92
CA SER A 357 5.21 -12.28 3.16
C SER A 357 4.43 -13.58 2.94
N PRO A 358 4.47 -14.56 3.85
CA PRO A 358 3.72 -15.81 3.70
C PRO A 358 2.22 -15.68 4.00
N PHE A 359 1.73 -14.50 4.41
CA PHE A 359 0.39 -14.30 4.95
C PHE A 359 -0.59 -13.70 3.96
N VAL A 360 -1.87 -14.10 4.08
CA VAL A 360 -3.01 -13.49 3.38
C VAL A 360 -3.40 -12.18 4.09
N ILE A 361 -3.25 -11.07 3.38
CA ILE A 361 -3.47 -9.71 3.90
C ILE A 361 -4.96 -9.33 3.83
N SER A 362 -5.64 -9.65 2.72
CA SER A 362 -7.08 -9.47 2.55
C SER A 362 -7.66 -10.76 1.97
N GLY A 363 -8.58 -11.40 2.68
CA GLY A 363 -9.07 -12.70 2.25
C GLY A 363 -10.02 -13.34 3.26
N PHE A 364 -10.00 -14.66 3.30
CA PHE A 364 -10.90 -15.44 4.13
C PHE A 364 -10.36 -16.84 4.44
N ASN A 365 -10.89 -17.43 5.49
CA ASN A 365 -10.78 -18.84 5.83
C ASN A 365 -12.21 -19.45 5.92
N ARG A 366 -12.33 -20.65 6.49
CA ARG A 366 -13.64 -21.33 6.69
C ARG A 366 -14.64 -20.47 7.49
N HIS A 367 -14.17 -19.67 8.44
CA HIS A 367 -14.98 -19.05 9.47
C HIS A 367 -15.09 -17.54 9.35
N LEU A 368 -14.04 -16.88 8.86
CA LEU A 368 -13.89 -15.43 8.87
C LEU A 368 -13.41 -14.90 7.53
N ALA A 369 -13.95 -13.77 7.11
CA ALA A 369 -13.44 -12.92 6.03
C ALA A 369 -12.93 -11.61 6.61
N TRP A 370 -11.86 -11.03 6.00
CA TRP A 370 -11.26 -9.76 6.38
C TRP A 370 -10.80 -8.95 5.18
N GLY A 371 -10.93 -7.63 5.30
CA GLY A 371 -10.52 -6.66 4.27
C GLY A 371 -10.23 -5.31 4.90
N MET A 372 -9.42 -4.47 4.24
CA MET A 372 -8.87 -3.27 4.87
C MET A 372 -8.88 -2.04 3.98
N THR A 373 -8.95 -0.87 4.64
CA THR A 373 -8.72 0.45 4.03
C THR A 373 -7.80 1.28 4.92
N ASN A 374 -6.96 2.13 4.31
CA ASN A 374 -6.08 3.01 5.08
C ASN A 374 -6.89 3.98 5.97
N ALA A 375 -6.46 4.16 7.23
CA ALA A 375 -7.10 5.08 8.18
C ALA A 375 -6.72 6.55 7.93
N THR A 376 -5.69 6.83 7.14
CA THR A 376 -5.22 8.18 6.78
C THR A 376 -4.83 9.06 7.97
N TRP A 377 -4.27 8.45 9.03
CA TRP A 377 -3.79 9.18 10.19
C TRP A 377 -2.45 9.86 9.93
N ASP A 378 -2.21 10.97 10.65
CA ASP A 378 -0.93 11.65 10.64
C ASP A 378 0.04 10.99 11.63
N LEU A 379 1.13 10.43 11.10
CA LEU A 379 2.07 9.59 11.86
C LEU A 379 3.53 10.01 11.66
N SER A 380 3.73 11.22 11.17
CA SER A 380 5.05 11.82 10.93
C SER A 380 5.12 13.21 11.52
N ASP A 381 6.04 13.45 12.45
CA ASP A 381 6.31 14.74 13.04
C ASP A 381 7.71 15.25 12.71
N PHE A 382 7.84 16.54 12.53
CA PHE A 382 9.12 17.21 12.40
C PHE A 382 9.38 18.12 13.62
N TYR A 383 10.59 17.99 14.19
CA TYR A 383 10.99 18.76 15.36
C TYR A 383 12.19 19.64 15.03
N ALA A 384 12.06 20.96 15.23
CA ALA A 384 13.18 21.87 15.17
C ALA A 384 13.99 21.76 16.47
N LEU A 385 15.27 21.39 16.36
CA LEU A 385 16.18 21.24 17.48
C LEU A 385 17.07 22.49 17.60
N GLN A 386 17.25 22.97 18.81
CA GLN A 386 18.19 24.05 19.11
C GLN A 386 19.59 23.44 19.27
N ALA A 387 20.49 23.69 18.32
CA ALA A 387 21.87 23.20 18.35
C ALA A 387 22.85 24.33 18.68
N ASP A 388 23.96 24.01 19.37
CA ASP A 388 25.00 24.98 19.72
C ASP A 388 26.12 25.11 18.68
N GLY A 389 26.07 24.32 17.61
CA GLY A 389 27.13 24.23 16.61
C GLY A 389 28.37 23.46 17.06
N GLN A 390 28.41 22.96 18.30
CA GLN A 390 29.51 22.17 18.87
C GLN A 390 29.16 20.69 19.05
N GLY A 391 28.13 20.20 18.31
CA GLY A 391 27.70 18.82 18.38
C GLY A 391 26.76 18.51 19.57
N ARG A 392 26.04 19.52 20.08
CA ARG A 392 25.05 19.37 21.15
C ARG A 392 23.72 20.02 20.76
N TYR A 393 22.64 19.52 21.31
CA TYR A 393 21.32 20.13 21.21
C TYR A 393 20.69 20.34 22.59
N TYR A 394 19.79 21.33 22.69
CA TYR A 394 19.16 21.70 23.95
C TYR A 394 17.94 20.83 24.24
N LEU A 395 17.90 20.21 25.45
CA LEU A 395 16.82 19.31 25.87
C LEU A 395 16.63 19.41 27.39
N ASP A 396 15.40 19.70 27.87
CA ASP A 396 15.03 19.81 29.29
C ASP A 396 15.94 20.73 30.11
N GLY A 397 16.38 21.83 29.55
CA GLY A 397 17.23 22.81 30.27
C GLY A 397 18.74 22.52 30.19
N GLN A 398 19.17 21.48 29.46
CA GLN A 398 20.57 21.09 29.37
C GLN A 398 21.00 20.88 27.90
N TRP A 399 22.31 20.99 27.67
CA TRP A 399 22.92 20.67 26.40
C TRP A 399 23.32 19.18 26.35
N GLU A 400 22.58 18.38 25.56
CA GLU A 400 22.80 16.97 25.35
C GLU A 400 23.69 16.73 24.12
N PRO A 401 24.54 15.70 24.13
CA PRO A 401 25.35 15.37 22.94
C PRO A 401 24.46 14.94 21.78
N LEU A 402 24.86 15.35 20.58
CA LEU A 402 24.21 14.96 19.32
C LEU A 402 25.06 13.87 18.66
N ASP A 403 24.69 12.62 18.87
CA ASP A 403 25.37 11.50 18.24
C ASP A 403 25.28 11.57 16.73
N SER A 404 26.40 11.42 16.05
CA SER A 404 26.45 11.37 14.59
C SER A 404 26.76 9.96 14.07
N PHE A 405 26.30 9.67 12.86
CA PHE A 405 26.67 8.48 12.14
C PHE A 405 26.76 8.74 10.64
N GLU A 406 27.73 8.10 9.99
CA GLU A 406 27.90 8.20 8.56
C GLU A 406 27.19 7.06 7.83
N VAL A 407 26.53 7.41 6.74
CA VAL A 407 26.03 6.45 5.75
C VAL A 407 26.86 6.58 4.47
N ARG A 408 27.20 5.42 3.92
CA ARG A 408 27.97 5.31 2.67
C ARG A 408 27.11 4.61 1.63
N ILE A 409 26.85 5.29 0.52
CA ILE A 409 25.96 4.80 -0.54
C ILE A 409 26.76 4.61 -1.80
N ARG A 410 26.86 3.36 -2.26
CA ARG A 410 27.41 3.03 -3.56
C ARG A 410 26.43 3.44 -4.65
N VAL A 411 26.93 4.13 -5.67
CA VAL A 411 26.13 4.63 -6.79
C VAL A 411 26.68 4.08 -8.09
N LYS A 412 25.86 3.35 -8.85
CA LYS A 412 26.28 2.81 -10.15
C LYS A 412 26.83 3.92 -11.05
N GLY A 413 28.04 3.72 -11.58
CA GLY A 413 28.72 4.71 -12.40
C GLY A 413 29.57 5.72 -11.62
N ARG A 414 29.74 5.56 -10.29
CA ARG A 414 30.69 6.30 -9.46
C ARG A 414 31.70 5.34 -8.83
N GLU A 415 32.96 5.73 -8.80
CA GLU A 415 34.03 4.96 -8.13
C GLU A 415 33.90 5.10 -6.62
N GLU A 416 33.73 6.31 -6.12
CA GLU A 416 33.63 6.60 -4.70
C GLU A 416 32.15 6.61 -4.21
N PRO A 417 31.88 6.06 -3.02
CA PRO A 417 30.56 6.12 -2.42
C PRO A 417 30.20 7.56 -2.03
N VAL A 418 28.94 7.91 -2.11
CA VAL A 418 28.41 9.14 -1.50
C VAL A 418 28.36 8.95 0.00
N VAL A 419 28.98 9.90 0.74
CA VAL A 419 29.01 9.89 2.21
C VAL A 419 28.08 11.01 2.71
N LYS A 420 27.19 10.68 3.65
CA LYS A 420 26.31 11.62 4.32
C LYS A 420 26.32 11.36 5.82
N THR A 421 26.48 12.43 6.61
CA THR A 421 26.34 12.38 8.07
C THR A 421 24.91 12.68 8.47
N TYR A 422 24.36 11.83 9.33
CA TYR A 422 23.10 12.04 10.03
C TYR A 422 23.36 12.10 11.55
N TYR A 423 22.36 12.56 12.28
CA TYR A 423 22.43 12.68 13.74
C TYR A 423 21.30 11.87 14.39
N ARG A 424 21.52 11.43 15.64
CA ARG A 424 20.50 10.82 16.50
C ARG A 424 20.11 11.81 17.58
N SER A 425 18.83 12.01 17.73
CA SER A 425 18.26 12.81 18.80
C SER A 425 17.19 12.04 19.57
N TRP A 426 16.73 12.60 20.69
CA TRP A 426 15.57 12.06 21.40
C TRP A 426 14.32 11.94 20.53
N PHE A 427 14.16 12.85 19.57
CA PHE A 427 12.98 12.91 18.69
C PHE A 427 13.03 11.96 17.48
N GLY A 428 14.20 11.45 17.14
CA GLY A 428 14.44 10.58 16.00
C GLY A 428 15.71 10.95 15.22
N PRO A 429 15.92 10.37 14.04
CA PRO A 429 17.02 10.77 13.17
C PRO A 429 16.88 12.22 12.76
N ALA A 430 17.99 12.97 12.81
CA ALA A 430 18.03 14.37 12.48
C ALA A 430 19.02 14.67 11.35
N ASP A 431 18.71 15.69 10.58
CA ASP A 431 19.54 16.20 9.48
C ASP A 431 19.53 17.73 9.50
N THR A 432 20.60 18.33 8.99
CA THR A 432 20.68 19.76 8.77
C THR A 432 19.97 20.15 7.48
N ALA A 433 18.96 20.99 7.60
CA ALA A 433 18.22 21.52 6.46
C ALA A 433 18.19 23.05 6.54
N SER A 434 18.70 23.72 5.51
CA SER A 434 18.71 25.19 5.41
C SER A 434 19.25 25.90 6.67
N GLY A 435 20.30 25.33 7.29
CA GLY A 435 20.92 25.86 8.50
C GLY A 435 20.20 25.50 9.81
N ASN A 436 19.11 24.77 9.76
CA ASN A 436 18.39 24.27 10.93
C ASN A 436 18.58 22.76 11.10
N LEU A 437 18.62 22.29 12.34
CA LEU A 437 18.64 20.87 12.67
C LEU A 437 17.19 20.40 12.86
N LEU A 438 16.71 19.53 11.96
CA LEU A 438 15.37 18.96 12.00
C LEU A 438 15.44 17.47 12.29
N ALA A 439 14.75 17.03 13.35
CA ALA A 439 14.53 15.63 13.64
C ALA A 439 13.20 15.16 13.06
N LEU A 440 13.18 13.94 12.54
CA LEU A 440 11.99 13.28 12.01
C LEU A 440 11.58 12.15 12.94
N ARG A 441 10.34 12.17 13.37
CA ARG A 441 9.68 11.06 14.04
C ARG A 441 8.62 10.47 13.12
N TRP A 442 8.67 9.19 12.91
CA TRP A 442 7.72 8.46 12.08
C TRP A 442 7.42 7.09 12.69
N ILE A 443 6.14 6.65 12.67
CA ILE A 443 5.74 5.37 13.23
C ILE A 443 6.52 4.19 12.64
N GLY A 444 6.96 4.28 11.38
CA GLY A 444 7.77 3.26 10.71
C GLY A 444 9.11 2.96 11.39
N GLU A 445 9.61 3.83 12.27
CA GLU A 445 10.79 3.56 13.10
C GLU A 445 10.50 2.64 14.29
N GLN A 446 9.24 2.51 14.68
CA GLN A 446 8.87 1.69 15.83
C GLN A 446 8.88 0.21 15.44
N PRO A 447 9.31 -0.69 16.33
CA PRO A 447 9.12 -2.10 16.11
C PRO A 447 7.61 -2.40 15.99
N GLY A 448 7.25 -3.34 15.13
CA GLY A 448 5.87 -3.77 14.92
C GLY A 448 5.85 -5.19 14.40
N ASN A 449 4.86 -5.96 14.82
CA ASN A 449 4.67 -7.36 14.44
C ASN A 449 3.32 -7.53 13.72
N GLU A 450 3.10 -6.74 12.69
CA GLU A 450 1.88 -6.78 11.89
C GLU A 450 1.69 -8.16 11.21
N GLY A 451 2.79 -8.89 10.97
CA GLY A 451 2.75 -10.27 10.50
C GLY A 451 1.99 -11.21 11.43
N ALA A 452 2.09 -11.01 12.76
CA ALA A 452 1.34 -11.80 13.73
C ALA A 452 -0.19 -11.57 13.62
N ALA A 453 -0.63 -10.35 13.31
CA ALA A 453 -2.05 -10.09 13.09
C ALA A 453 -2.62 -10.98 11.97
N PHE A 454 -1.93 -11.07 10.84
CA PHE A 454 -2.36 -11.91 9.71
C PHE A 454 -2.20 -13.40 9.99
N HIS A 455 -1.11 -13.80 10.66
CA HIS A 455 -0.94 -15.18 11.13
C HIS A 455 -2.12 -15.65 11.99
N HIS A 456 -2.60 -14.81 12.91
CA HIS A 456 -3.75 -15.12 13.75
C HIS A 456 -5.09 -14.99 13.01
N LEU A 457 -5.25 -14.03 12.06
CA LEU A 457 -6.47 -13.90 11.24
C LEU A 457 -6.71 -15.15 10.40
N GLU A 458 -5.69 -15.72 9.80
CA GLU A 458 -5.81 -16.96 9.01
C GLU A 458 -6.32 -18.15 9.83
N ARG A 459 -6.16 -18.10 11.16
CA ARG A 459 -6.57 -19.14 12.13
C ARG A 459 -7.81 -18.78 12.93
N ALA A 460 -8.33 -17.56 12.75
CA ALA A 460 -9.50 -17.07 13.48
C ALA A 460 -10.74 -17.88 13.13
N ARG A 461 -11.53 -18.23 14.15
CA ARG A 461 -12.77 -19.02 14.03
C ARG A 461 -14.03 -18.19 14.23
N SER A 462 -13.88 -16.95 14.67
CA SER A 462 -14.98 -16.02 14.96
C SER A 462 -14.55 -14.58 14.71
N LEU A 463 -15.50 -13.66 14.64
CA LEU A 463 -15.25 -12.24 14.60
C LEU A 463 -14.47 -11.75 15.83
N GLN A 464 -14.73 -12.32 17.01
CA GLN A 464 -14.00 -12.00 18.25
C GLN A 464 -12.53 -12.41 18.17
N ASP A 465 -12.22 -13.57 17.59
CA ASP A 465 -10.84 -13.97 17.35
C ASP A 465 -10.16 -13.03 16.36
N GLY A 466 -10.89 -12.57 15.33
CA GLY A 466 -10.42 -11.54 14.42
C GLY A 466 -10.06 -10.25 15.16
N PHE A 467 -10.91 -9.75 16.04
CA PHE A 467 -10.59 -8.57 16.85
C PHE A 467 -9.40 -8.79 17.80
N LYS A 468 -9.21 -9.99 18.34
CA LYS A 468 -8.01 -10.32 19.14
C LYS A 468 -6.75 -10.28 18.27
N ALA A 469 -6.80 -10.88 17.08
CA ALA A 469 -5.68 -10.87 16.14
C ALA A 469 -5.25 -9.45 15.77
N LEU A 470 -6.20 -8.54 15.55
CA LEU A 470 -5.94 -7.16 15.17
C LEU A 470 -5.26 -6.32 16.26
N LYS A 471 -5.19 -6.77 17.51
CA LYS A 471 -4.41 -6.10 18.57
C LYS A 471 -2.90 -6.14 18.31
N HIS A 472 -2.41 -7.06 17.49
CA HIS A 472 -1.02 -7.11 17.04
C HIS A 472 -0.72 -6.09 15.93
N PHE A 473 -1.76 -5.49 15.31
CA PHE A 473 -1.61 -4.59 14.17
C PHE A 473 -1.47 -3.13 14.65
N ARG A 474 -0.28 -2.54 14.48
CA ARG A 474 0.01 -1.18 14.92
C ARG A 474 0.24 -0.19 13.79
N GLN A 475 0.76 -0.65 12.63
CA GLN A 475 1.13 0.22 11.50
C GLN A 475 1.14 -0.51 10.15
N PRO A 476 0.80 0.20 9.05
CA PRO A 476 0.11 1.50 9.04
C PRO A 476 -1.34 1.33 9.49
N PRO A 477 -1.96 2.29 10.20
CA PRO A 477 -3.32 2.14 10.71
C PRO A 477 -4.33 1.83 9.61
N GLN A 478 -5.20 0.85 9.86
CA GLN A 478 -6.19 0.37 8.89
C GLN A 478 -7.59 0.27 9.50
N ASN A 479 -8.61 0.65 8.72
CA ASN A 479 -10.00 0.30 9.01
C ASN A 479 -10.24 -1.12 8.48
N ILE A 480 -10.34 -2.10 9.37
CA ILE A 480 -10.45 -3.52 9.00
C ILE A 480 -11.87 -3.98 9.25
N VAL A 481 -12.52 -4.41 8.17
CA VAL A 481 -13.86 -5.01 8.18
C VAL A 481 -13.74 -6.50 8.32
N LEU A 482 -14.59 -7.08 9.14
CA LEU A 482 -14.71 -8.52 9.39
C LEU A 482 -16.16 -8.99 9.17
N ALA A 483 -16.29 -10.18 8.63
CA ALA A 483 -17.58 -10.89 8.55
C ALA A 483 -17.36 -12.37 8.85
N ASP A 484 -18.15 -12.98 9.73
CA ASP A 484 -18.00 -14.39 10.07
C ASP A 484 -19.13 -15.27 9.57
N ALA A 485 -18.89 -16.58 9.59
CA ALA A 485 -19.84 -17.58 9.14
C ALA A 485 -21.06 -17.73 10.07
N SER A 486 -21.00 -17.21 11.31
CA SER A 486 -22.11 -17.25 12.28
C SER A 486 -23.15 -16.15 12.04
N GLY A 487 -22.90 -15.21 11.14
CA GLY A 487 -23.80 -14.11 10.81
C GLY A 487 -23.40 -12.77 11.41
N GLN A 488 -22.24 -12.66 12.07
CA GLN A 488 -21.77 -11.40 12.64
C GLN A 488 -20.94 -10.62 11.61
N ILE A 489 -21.08 -9.29 11.68
CA ILE A 489 -20.26 -8.34 10.95
C ILE A 489 -19.66 -7.32 11.91
N GLY A 490 -18.45 -6.83 11.62
CA GLY A 490 -17.84 -5.81 12.46
C GLY A 490 -16.72 -5.07 11.74
N MET A 491 -16.27 -4.01 12.39
CA MET A 491 -15.13 -3.20 11.95
C MET A 491 -14.31 -2.75 13.15
N MET A 492 -12.99 -2.73 12.95
CA MET A 492 -12.04 -2.13 13.89
C MET A 492 -11.07 -1.24 13.12
N THR A 493 -10.82 -0.02 13.60
CA THR A 493 -9.64 0.73 13.15
C THR A 493 -8.46 0.31 14.02
N ALA A 494 -7.63 -0.57 13.48
CA ALA A 494 -6.43 -1.08 14.13
C ALA A 494 -5.22 -0.22 13.80
N GLY A 495 -4.44 0.13 14.81
CA GLY A 495 -3.24 0.93 14.67
C GLY A 495 -2.97 1.83 15.85
N ALA A 496 -1.80 2.46 15.85
CA ALA A 496 -1.41 3.45 16.83
C ALA A 496 -1.41 4.85 16.19
N ALA A 497 -1.95 5.84 16.91
CA ALA A 497 -2.05 7.24 16.50
C ALA A 497 -1.08 8.14 17.25
N LEU A 498 -0.69 9.26 16.64
CA LEU A 498 -0.20 10.44 17.35
C LEU A 498 -1.41 11.30 17.67
N ILE A 499 -1.61 11.59 18.96
CA ILE A 499 -2.73 12.42 19.41
C ILE A 499 -2.15 13.73 19.93
N HIS A 500 -2.20 14.76 19.09
CA HIS A 500 -1.61 16.06 19.41
C HIS A 500 -2.53 16.90 20.28
N PRO A 501 -2.05 17.47 21.39
CA PRO A 501 -2.81 18.46 22.16
C PRO A 501 -3.25 19.67 21.33
N ASN A 502 -2.36 20.14 20.44
CA ASN A 502 -2.67 21.15 19.43
C ASN A 502 -2.97 20.47 18.08
N PRO A 503 -4.21 20.53 17.55
CA PRO A 503 -4.57 19.87 16.31
C PRO A 503 -3.99 20.52 15.04
N GLN A 504 -3.23 21.63 15.16
CA GLN A 504 -2.62 22.28 14.01
C GLN A 504 -1.37 21.54 13.53
N ARG A 505 -1.19 21.47 12.21
CA ARG A 505 0.02 20.95 11.58
C ARG A 505 1.12 22.00 11.58
N GLY A 506 2.36 21.54 11.61
CA GLY A 506 3.56 22.37 11.51
C GLY A 506 4.75 21.76 12.24
N ILE A 507 5.94 22.26 11.95
CA ILE A 507 7.18 21.86 12.65
C ILE A 507 7.03 22.20 14.13
N ARG A 508 7.31 21.23 15.00
CA ARG A 508 7.25 21.37 16.46
C ARG A 508 8.58 21.80 17.05
N VAL A 509 8.57 22.50 18.18
CA VAL A 509 9.80 22.87 18.87
C VAL A 509 10.27 21.71 19.76
N GLY A 510 11.44 21.17 19.48
CA GLY A 510 12.01 19.99 20.15
C GLY A 510 12.99 20.37 21.28
N VAL A 511 12.51 21.00 22.36
CA VAL A 511 13.35 21.44 23.49
C VAL A 511 13.05 20.72 24.82
N THR A 512 11.98 19.92 24.90
CA THR A 512 11.62 19.10 26.07
C THR A 512 11.30 17.66 25.65
N ARG A 513 11.63 16.68 26.48
CA ARG A 513 11.30 15.26 26.19
C ARG A 513 9.80 15.02 26.07
N SER A 514 8.99 15.77 26.82
CA SER A 514 7.53 15.69 26.77
C SER A 514 6.93 16.17 25.44
N ALA A 515 7.66 16.97 24.63
CA ALA A 515 7.20 17.37 23.31
C ALA A 515 7.13 16.19 22.32
N ARG A 516 7.80 15.07 22.63
CA ARG A 516 7.73 13.84 21.83
C ARG A 516 6.46 13.05 22.19
N ILE A 517 5.37 13.34 21.47
CA ILE A 517 4.05 12.72 21.69
C ILE A 517 4.11 11.18 21.57
N PRO A 518 3.57 10.39 22.49
CA PRO A 518 3.58 8.93 22.40
C PRO A 518 2.65 8.41 21.31
N PHE A 519 3.00 7.28 20.69
CA PHE A 519 2.07 6.53 19.84
C PHE A 519 1.09 5.76 20.72
N THR A 520 -0.21 6.06 20.58
CA THR A 520 -1.30 5.50 21.38
C THR A 520 -2.10 4.49 20.57
N ASP A 521 -2.25 3.27 21.06
CA ASP A 521 -3.05 2.25 20.41
C ASP A 521 -4.54 2.60 20.45
N MET A 522 -5.18 2.64 19.27
CA MET A 522 -6.57 3.12 19.12
C MET A 522 -7.60 2.00 19.02
N HIS A 523 -7.20 0.75 18.96
CA HIS A 523 -8.11 -0.39 18.87
C HIS A 523 -9.15 -0.49 20.01
N PRO A 524 -8.94 0.01 21.24
CA PRO A 524 -9.99 -0.01 22.26
C PRO A 524 -11.14 0.96 21.99
N TYR A 525 -10.91 1.97 21.14
CA TYR A 525 -11.85 3.07 20.93
C TYR A 525 -12.66 2.93 19.63
N TYR A 526 -12.05 2.39 18.58
CA TYR A 526 -12.63 2.37 17.24
C TYR A 526 -13.05 0.96 16.85
N GLN A 527 -14.21 0.53 17.41
CA GLN A 527 -14.82 -0.77 17.14
C GLN A 527 -16.32 -0.61 16.89
N ARG A 528 -16.85 -1.37 15.95
CA ARG A 528 -18.28 -1.46 15.66
C ARG A 528 -18.66 -2.91 15.40
N LEU A 529 -19.71 -3.39 16.07
CA LEU A 529 -20.17 -4.77 15.98
C LEU A 529 -21.66 -4.80 15.72
N ASN A 530 -22.10 -5.54 14.72
CA ASN A 530 -23.50 -5.81 14.38
C ASN A 530 -24.40 -4.56 14.45
N PRO A 531 -24.09 -3.46 13.70
CA PRO A 531 -24.89 -2.26 13.79
C PRO A 531 -26.33 -2.49 13.32
N VAL A 532 -27.26 -1.72 13.88
CA VAL A 532 -28.69 -1.80 13.52
C VAL A 532 -28.96 -1.49 12.04
N THR A 533 -28.06 -0.75 11.38
CA THR A 533 -28.11 -0.49 9.93
C THR A 533 -27.91 -1.73 9.08
N GLY A 534 -27.31 -2.80 9.65
CA GLY A 534 -27.04 -4.05 8.96
C GLY A 534 -25.83 -4.01 8.03
N TYR A 535 -24.97 -3.00 8.14
CA TYR A 535 -23.70 -2.92 7.43
C TYR A 535 -22.65 -2.10 8.18
N VAL A 536 -21.38 -2.31 7.86
CA VAL A 536 -20.24 -1.48 8.21
C VAL A 536 -19.49 -1.13 6.92
N ALA A 537 -18.95 0.09 6.81
CA ALA A 537 -18.26 0.52 5.60
C ALA A 537 -17.19 1.58 5.87
N SER A 538 -16.12 1.56 5.08
CA SER A 538 -15.10 2.61 5.04
C SER A 538 -14.64 2.88 3.61
N ALA A 539 -14.36 4.15 3.34
CA ALA A 539 -13.71 4.62 2.10
C ALA A 539 -12.62 5.66 2.43
N ASN A 540 -11.87 5.44 3.52
CA ASN A 540 -10.77 6.27 4.05
C ASN A 540 -11.21 7.63 4.63
N GLN A 541 -12.51 7.89 4.78
CA GLN A 541 -13.00 9.11 5.38
C GLN A 541 -12.73 9.16 6.90
N GLU A 542 -12.97 10.31 7.50
CA GLU A 542 -12.84 10.55 8.94
C GLU A 542 -13.57 9.46 9.75
N GLN A 543 -12.91 8.90 10.78
CA GLN A 543 -13.47 7.81 11.58
C GLN A 543 -14.67 8.26 12.42
N VAL A 544 -14.59 9.42 13.05
CA VAL A 544 -15.59 9.88 14.02
C VAL A 544 -15.95 11.35 13.83
N ASP A 545 -17.21 11.70 14.03
CA ASP A 545 -17.61 13.12 14.12
C ASP A 545 -17.42 13.67 15.54
N HIS A 546 -16.16 13.64 15.98
CA HIS A 546 -15.77 14.11 17.30
C HIS A 546 -14.51 14.99 17.18
N PRO A 547 -14.27 16.00 18.04
CA PRO A 547 -13.05 16.82 18.01
C PRO A 547 -11.74 16.01 18.02
N LEU A 548 -11.71 14.85 18.66
CA LEU A 548 -10.56 13.93 18.67
C LEU A 548 -9.99 13.66 17.28
N ALA A 549 -10.83 13.61 16.25
CA ALA A 549 -10.36 13.35 14.88
C ALA A 549 -9.33 14.36 14.40
N ALA A 550 -9.51 15.66 14.74
CA ALA A 550 -8.56 16.72 14.39
C ALA A 550 -7.21 16.56 15.09
N HIS A 551 -7.20 16.00 16.31
CA HIS A 551 -5.98 15.72 17.08
C HIS A 551 -5.17 14.54 16.53
N ILE A 552 -5.77 13.71 15.64
CA ILE A 552 -5.12 12.56 15.00
C ILE A 552 -4.70 12.91 13.57
N SER A 553 -5.59 13.55 12.79
CA SER A 553 -5.30 13.98 11.42
C SER A 553 -6.17 15.16 11.02
N THR A 554 -5.65 16.03 10.18
CA THR A 554 -6.39 17.18 9.60
C THR A 554 -6.70 16.95 8.11
N ARG A 555 -6.26 15.83 7.54
CA ARG A 555 -6.42 15.51 6.11
C ARG A 555 -6.89 14.07 5.94
N TYR A 556 -8.19 13.88 6.03
CA TYR A 556 -8.86 12.64 5.67
C TYR A 556 -9.26 12.65 4.20
N GLU A 557 -9.49 11.47 3.62
CA GLU A 557 -10.12 11.39 2.30
C GLU A 557 -11.54 11.96 2.34
N SER A 558 -12.03 12.40 1.17
CA SER A 558 -13.40 12.90 1.04
C SER A 558 -14.42 11.83 1.48
N SER A 559 -15.45 12.25 2.19
CA SER A 559 -16.53 11.38 2.62
C SER A 559 -17.44 10.90 1.47
N THR A 560 -17.28 11.42 0.26
CA THR A 560 -18.18 11.18 -0.89
C THR A 560 -18.35 9.70 -1.20
N ARG A 561 -17.24 8.92 -1.21
CA ARG A 561 -17.28 7.47 -1.46
C ARG A 561 -17.98 6.70 -0.34
N GLY A 562 -17.66 6.99 0.92
CA GLY A 562 -18.33 6.39 2.08
C GLY A 562 -19.82 6.69 2.10
N GLN A 563 -20.21 7.93 1.83
CA GLN A 563 -21.60 8.33 1.70
C GLN A 563 -22.33 7.58 0.56
N ARG A 564 -21.64 7.41 -0.59
CA ARG A 564 -22.21 6.67 -1.72
C ARG A 564 -22.43 5.20 -1.41
N ILE A 565 -21.53 4.53 -0.69
CA ILE A 565 -21.71 3.15 -0.21
C ILE A 565 -22.97 3.08 0.66
N SER A 566 -23.10 3.97 1.64
CA SER A 566 -24.27 4.03 2.54
C SER A 566 -25.57 4.23 1.77
N GLN A 567 -25.60 5.22 0.86
CA GLN A 567 -26.78 5.50 0.04
C GLN A 567 -27.23 4.29 -0.79
N LEU A 568 -26.30 3.58 -1.43
CA LEU A 568 -26.64 2.43 -2.27
C LEU A 568 -27.14 1.24 -1.44
N ILE A 569 -26.54 0.96 -0.28
CA ILE A 569 -26.98 -0.12 0.60
C ILE A 569 -28.34 0.20 1.25
N GLU A 570 -28.55 1.44 1.68
CA GLU A 570 -29.77 1.88 2.38
C GLU A 570 -30.96 2.06 1.43
N SER A 571 -30.71 2.34 0.14
CA SER A 571 -31.78 2.46 -0.87
C SER A 571 -32.52 1.14 -1.14
N LEU A 572 -31.95 0.01 -0.74
CA LEU A 572 -32.51 -1.31 -0.95
C LEU A 572 -33.19 -1.83 0.33
N PRO A 573 -34.41 -2.40 0.22
CA PRO A 573 -35.08 -3.04 1.35
C PRO A 573 -34.24 -4.20 1.94
N ASP A 574 -34.46 -4.49 3.22
CA ASP A 574 -33.87 -5.66 3.85
C ASP A 574 -34.30 -6.94 3.11
N GLY A 575 -33.36 -7.87 2.96
CA GLY A 575 -33.59 -9.14 2.25
C GLY A 575 -33.63 -9.02 0.71
N SER A 576 -33.39 -7.85 0.12
CA SER A 576 -33.46 -7.68 -1.34
C SER A 576 -32.11 -7.70 -2.05
N MET A 577 -31.01 -7.43 -1.35
CA MET A 577 -29.68 -7.41 -1.95
C MET A 577 -29.22 -8.82 -2.37
N ASP A 578 -28.44 -8.86 -3.42
CA ASP A 578 -27.73 -10.06 -3.91
C ASP A 578 -26.31 -9.71 -4.42
N GLU A 579 -25.60 -10.71 -4.91
CA GLU A 579 -24.22 -10.54 -5.42
C GLU A 579 -24.12 -9.48 -6.54
N SER A 580 -25.15 -9.34 -7.39
CA SER A 580 -25.14 -8.37 -8.49
C SER A 580 -25.11 -6.92 -7.99
N HIS A 581 -25.82 -6.63 -6.92
CA HIS A 581 -25.80 -5.31 -6.26
C HIS A 581 -24.41 -5.01 -5.66
N LEU A 582 -23.78 -6.01 -5.02
CA LEU A 582 -22.43 -5.85 -4.46
C LEU A 582 -21.36 -5.60 -5.55
N ARG A 583 -21.49 -6.27 -6.70
CA ARG A 583 -20.62 -6.02 -7.86
C ARG A 583 -20.86 -4.62 -8.45
N ALA A 584 -22.12 -4.19 -8.51
CA ALA A 584 -22.50 -2.87 -8.98
C ALA A 584 -21.88 -1.76 -8.10
N LEU A 585 -21.79 -1.96 -6.76
CA LEU A 585 -21.11 -1.03 -5.87
C LEU A 585 -19.63 -0.88 -6.26
N HIS A 586 -18.89 -1.97 -6.49
CA HIS A 586 -17.49 -1.91 -6.92
C HIS A 586 -17.28 -1.18 -8.26
N MET A 587 -18.29 -1.19 -9.13
CA MET A 587 -18.21 -0.60 -10.47
C MET A 587 -18.92 0.76 -10.59
N ASP A 588 -19.44 1.31 -9.45
CA ASP A 588 -20.14 2.60 -9.47
C ASP A 588 -19.19 3.75 -9.76
N VAL A 589 -19.56 4.55 -10.76
CA VAL A 589 -18.80 5.71 -11.26
C VAL A 589 -19.55 7.03 -11.11
N HIS A 590 -20.47 7.09 -10.14
CA HIS A 590 -21.19 8.30 -9.80
C HIS A 590 -20.36 9.18 -8.87
N ASP A 591 -20.13 10.43 -9.22
CA ASP A 591 -19.46 11.44 -8.39
C ASP A 591 -20.49 12.31 -7.66
N GLY A 592 -20.62 12.09 -6.35
CA GLY A 592 -21.59 12.83 -5.53
C GLY A 592 -21.28 14.32 -5.38
N GLU A 593 -20.03 14.76 -5.59
CA GLU A 593 -19.68 16.19 -5.55
C GLU A 593 -20.30 16.99 -6.71
N TRP A 594 -20.76 16.32 -7.76
CA TRP A 594 -21.49 16.97 -8.86
C TRP A 594 -22.69 17.78 -8.34
N TRP A 595 -23.47 17.24 -7.40
CA TRP A 595 -24.66 17.93 -6.88
C TRP A 595 -24.33 19.23 -6.15
N MET A 596 -23.15 19.31 -5.52
CA MET A 596 -22.66 20.54 -4.91
C MET A 596 -22.23 21.57 -5.96
N LEU A 597 -21.53 21.13 -7.01
CA LEU A 597 -21.00 22.02 -8.05
C LEU A 597 -21.99 22.37 -9.16
N ARG A 598 -23.02 21.58 -9.36
CA ARG A 598 -24.01 21.72 -10.46
C ARG A 598 -24.60 23.12 -10.56
N PRO A 599 -25.16 23.73 -9.49
CA PRO A 599 -25.76 25.07 -9.59
C PRO A 599 -24.76 26.12 -10.08
N LEU A 600 -23.54 26.03 -9.63
CA LEU A 600 -22.45 26.94 -10.03
C LEU A 600 -22.09 26.74 -11.50
N LEU A 601 -21.87 25.50 -11.93
CA LEU A 601 -21.46 25.18 -13.31
C LEU A 601 -22.55 25.47 -14.34
N GLU A 602 -23.81 25.26 -14.01
CA GLU A 602 -24.95 25.63 -14.88
C GLU A 602 -25.03 27.14 -15.11
N GLN A 603 -24.64 27.98 -14.14
CA GLN A 603 -24.64 29.43 -14.25
C GLN A 603 -23.51 29.97 -15.16
N ILE A 604 -22.30 29.34 -15.09
CA ILE A 604 -21.11 29.86 -15.77
C ILE A 604 -20.81 29.19 -17.10
N SER A 605 -21.44 28.08 -17.42
CA SER A 605 -21.08 27.25 -18.58
C SER A 605 -21.43 27.86 -19.93
N GLY A 606 -22.32 28.85 -20.02
CA GLY A 606 -22.64 29.54 -21.25
C GLY A 606 -23.09 28.59 -22.39
N SER A 607 -22.41 28.62 -23.52
CA SER A 607 -22.68 27.76 -24.68
C SER A 607 -22.44 26.27 -24.45
N TYR A 608 -21.78 25.88 -23.34
CA TYR A 608 -21.55 24.52 -22.98
C TYR A 608 -22.63 23.93 -22.03
N ALA A 609 -23.56 24.76 -21.53
CA ALA A 609 -24.67 24.34 -20.66
C ALA A 609 -25.47 23.15 -21.21
N PRO A 610 -25.72 23.00 -22.52
CA PRO A 610 -26.44 21.85 -23.07
C PRO A 610 -25.81 20.49 -22.74
N TYR A 611 -24.47 20.42 -22.60
CA TYR A 611 -23.76 19.19 -22.23
C TYR A 611 -23.91 18.85 -20.76
N LEU A 612 -24.07 19.83 -19.85
CA LEU A 612 -24.22 19.66 -18.41
C LEU A 612 -25.66 19.49 -17.97
N ARG A 613 -26.62 20.03 -18.76
CA ARG A 613 -28.04 19.98 -18.40
C ARG A 613 -28.56 18.55 -18.36
N GLY A 614 -29.12 18.18 -17.22
CA GLY A 614 -29.66 16.83 -16.99
C GLY A 614 -28.59 15.74 -16.80
N TRP A 615 -27.32 16.13 -16.70
CA TRP A 615 -26.28 15.15 -16.34
C TRP A 615 -26.44 14.72 -14.89
N ASP A 616 -26.30 13.43 -14.65
CA ASP A 616 -26.57 12.75 -13.41
C ASP A 616 -25.33 12.54 -12.48
N GLY A 617 -24.16 13.05 -12.89
CA GLY A 617 -22.90 12.85 -12.16
C GLY A 617 -22.18 11.52 -12.48
N VAL A 618 -22.67 10.74 -13.45
CA VAL A 618 -22.06 9.47 -13.86
C VAL A 618 -20.89 9.73 -14.82
N LEU A 619 -19.69 9.28 -14.44
CA LEU A 619 -18.45 9.50 -15.19
C LEU A 619 -18.22 8.39 -16.24
N ASP A 620 -19.09 8.34 -17.23
CA ASP A 620 -19.02 7.41 -18.36
C ASP A 620 -18.05 7.91 -19.43
N THR A 621 -17.25 7.00 -19.99
CA THR A 621 -16.23 7.30 -21.01
C THR A 621 -16.77 7.87 -22.32
N ALA A 622 -18.03 7.62 -22.67
CA ALA A 622 -18.68 8.09 -23.89
C ALA A 622 -19.29 9.49 -23.78
N ARG A 623 -19.45 10.03 -22.57
CA ARG A 623 -20.12 11.31 -22.31
C ARG A 623 -19.14 12.50 -22.31
N VAL A 624 -19.64 13.70 -22.68
CA VAL A 624 -18.88 14.97 -22.69
C VAL A 624 -18.90 15.66 -21.32
N ALA A 625 -20.04 15.60 -20.60
CA ALA A 625 -20.21 16.27 -19.31
C ALA A 625 -19.10 15.95 -18.31
N PRO A 626 -18.68 14.68 -18.12
CA PRO A 626 -17.58 14.33 -17.22
C PRO A 626 -16.26 15.04 -17.54
N THR A 627 -15.97 15.26 -18.82
CA THR A 627 -14.75 15.96 -19.28
C THR A 627 -14.76 17.42 -18.84
N LEU A 628 -15.89 18.14 -19.11
CA LEU A 628 -16.06 19.52 -18.69
C LEU A 628 -15.95 19.67 -17.17
N TYR A 629 -16.63 18.81 -16.43
CA TYR A 629 -16.64 18.77 -14.97
C TYR A 629 -15.24 18.54 -14.38
N ASN A 630 -14.55 17.48 -14.79
CA ASN A 630 -13.22 17.16 -14.25
C ASN A 630 -12.14 18.15 -14.72
N SER A 631 -12.24 18.70 -15.94
CA SER A 631 -11.33 19.75 -16.40
C SER A 631 -11.49 21.03 -15.59
N PHE A 632 -12.74 21.41 -15.24
CA PHE A 632 -13.00 22.53 -14.35
C PHE A 632 -12.42 22.31 -12.96
N ARG A 633 -12.73 21.19 -12.30
CA ARG A 633 -12.21 20.83 -10.96
C ARG A 633 -10.69 20.94 -10.92
N ARG A 634 -10.02 20.31 -11.85
CA ARG A 634 -8.56 20.34 -11.95
C ARG A 634 -8.04 21.77 -12.13
N THR A 635 -8.64 22.54 -13.05
CA THR A 635 -8.21 23.91 -13.32
C THR A 635 -8.45 24.82 -12.12
N ALA A 636 -9.59 24.65 -11.42
CA ALA A 636 -9.88 25.39 -10.20
C ALA A 636 -8.82 25.14 -9.11
N MET A 637 -8.47 23.89 -8.86
CA MET A 637 -7.43 23.55 -7.87
C MET A 637 -6.05 24.08 -8.28
N GLU A 638 -5.67 24.00 -9.55
CA GLU A 638 -4.42 24.58 -10.05
C GLU A 638 -4.38 26.10 -9.89
N MET A 639 -5.49 26.79 -10.18
CA MET A 639 -5.59 28.24 -10.03
C MET A 639 -5.64 28.68 -8.56
N ILE A 640 -6.32 27.92 -7.68
CA ILE A 640 -6.24 28.14 -6.23
C ILE A 640 -4.78 28.02 -5.77
N GLY A 641 -4.09 26.95 -6.13
CA GLY A 641 -2.69 26.75 -5.79
C GLY A 641 -1.79 27.91 -6.26
N ALA A 642 -2.01 28.42 -7.48
CA ALA A 642 -1.28 29.56 -8.00
C ALA A 642 -1.55 30.88 -7.24
N GLN A 643 -2.74 31.06 -6.67
CA GLN A 643 -3.07 32.20 -5.83
C GLN A 643 -2.48 32.10 -4.41
N LEU A 644 -2.30 30.87 -3.90
CA LEU A 644 -1.76 30.65 -2.56
C LEU A 644 -0.23 30.59 -2.58
N ASP A 645 0.35 29.79 -3.44
CA ASP A 645 1.79 29.70 -3.66
C ASP A 645 2.14 29.03 -5.00
N SER A 646 3.04 29.66 -5.73
CA SER A 646 3.47 29.16 -7.06
C SER A 646 4.48 28.00 -7.01
N GLY A 647 5.05 27.67 -5.85
CA GLY A 647 6.20 26.75 -5.68
C GLY A 647 5.93 25.42 -5.00
N LEU A 648 5.17 25.43 -3.90
CA LEU A 648 5.04 24.27 -2.99
C LEU A 648 4.15 23.16 -3.51
N ARG A 649 3.17 23.48 -4.38
CA ARG A 649 2.19 22.51 -4.90
C ARG A 649 1.40 21.75 -3.83
N TRP A 650 1.29 22.30 -2.62
CA TRP A 650 0.49 21.75 -1.55
C TRP A 650 -0.89 22.38 -1.57
N LEU A 651 -1.87 21.63 -2.05
CA LEU A 651 -3.23 22.12 -2.24
C LEU A 651 -4.09 21.85 -1.00
N PRO A 652 -5.09 22.71 -0.71
CA PRO A 652 -6.11 22.40 0.28
C PRO A 652 -6.89 21.12 -0.11
N VAL A 653 -7.60 20.53 0.83
CA VAL A 653 -8.49 19.39 0.56
C VAL A 653 -9.49 19.81 -0.52
N GLU A 654 -9.51 19.10 -1.65
CA GLU A 654 -10.26 19.47 -2.85
C GLU A 654 -11.75 19.71 -2.58
N THR A 655 -12.40 18.78 -1.86
CA THR A 655 -13.83 18.90 -1.51
C THR A 655 -14.11 20.19 -0.72
N HIS A 656 -13.22 20.53 0.24
CA HIS A 656 -13.33 21.76 1.00
C HIS A 656 -13.12 23.01 0.13
N ALA A 657 -12.11 23.00 -0.72
CA ALA A 657 -11.82 24.11 -1.62
C ALA A 657 -12.97 24.38 -2.61
N LEU A 658 -13.53 23.32 -3.19
CA LEU A 658 -14.69 23.44 -4.08
C LEU A 658 -15.95 23.91 -3.33
N HIS A 659 -16.17 23.46 -2.09
CA HIS A 659 -17.25 23.95 -1.24
C HIS A 659 -17.12 25.46 -0.96
N ILE A 660 -15.89 25.96 -0.72
CA ILE A 660 -15.63 27.40 -0.60
C ILE A 660 -16.03 28.14 -1.86
N LEU A 661 -15.65 27.66 -3.06
CA LEU A 661 -15.99 28.31 -4.33
C LEU A 661 -17.50 28.41 -4.54
N VAL A 662 -18.29 27.48 -4.02
CA VAL A 662 -19.76 27.48 -4.13
C VAL A 662 -20.40 28.45 -3.14
N ASN A 663 -19.86 28.54 -1.91
CA ASN A 663 -20.57 29.17 -0.78
C ASN A 663 -19.98 30.53 -0.33
N SER A 664 -18.79 30.90 -0.79
CA SER A 664 -18.14 32.15 -0.37
C SER A 664 -18.27 33.25 -1.43
N GLN A 665 -18.52 34.48 -1.00
CA GLN A 665 -18.54 35.64 -1.90
C GLN A 665 -17.13 36.11 -2.30
N GLN A 666 -16.17 35.91 -1.40
CA GLN A 666 -14.77 36.26 -1.60
C GLN A 666 -13.88 35.14 -1.05
N ILE A 667 -12.70 34.97 -1.63
CA ILE A 667 -11.67 34.05 -1.20
C ILE A 667 -10.38 34.79 -0.90
N PRO A 668 -9.67 34.45 0.19
CA PRO A 668 -8.37 35.05 0.48
C PRO A 668 -7.29 34.43 -0.40
N THR A 669 -6.36 35.27 -0.83
CA THR A 669 -5.17 34.90 -1.59
C THR A 669 -3.93 35.50 -0.89
N ARG A 670 -2.75 35.16 -1.38
CA ARG A 670 -1.51 35.78 -0.90
C ARG A 670 -1.50 37.31 -1.05
N SER A 671 -2.21 37.84 -2.04
CA SER A 671 -2.25 39.26 -2.37
C SER A 671 -3.47 40.00 -1.81
N GLY A 672 -4.34 39.33 -1.04
CA GLY A 672 -5.58 39.88 -0.50
C GLY A 672 -6.83 39.11 -0.92
N TRP A 673 -8.00 39.69 -0.67
CA TRP A 673 -9.29 39.06 -0.97
C TRP A 673 -9.71 39.33 -2.41
N VAL A 674 -10.16 38.29 -3.12
CA VAL A 674 -10.68 38.37 -4.48
C VAL A 674 -12.13 37.90 -4.55
N PRO A 675 -12.99 38.50 -5.39
CA PRO A 675 -14.37 38.03 -5.57
C PRO A 675 -14.39 36.62 -6.15
N THR A 676 -15.18 35.73 -5.56
CA THR A 676 -15.23 34.31 -5.94
C THR A 676 -15.81 34.11 -7.33
N ARG A 677 -16.90 34.84 -7.69
CA ARG A 677 -17.60 34.61 -8.94
C ARG A 677 -16.74 34.91 -10.20
N PRO A 678 -16.02 36.05 -10.29
CA PRO A 678 -15.06 36.26 -11.39
C PRO A 678 -13.93 35.25 -11.42
N PHE A 679 -13.42 34.80 -10.26
CA PHE A 679 -12.40 33.78 -10.16
C PHE A 679 -12.90 32.45 -10.74
N VAL A 680 -14.09 32.02 -10.36
CA VAL A 680 -14.72 30.77 -10.87
C VAL A 680 -14.96 30.84 -12.37
N GLN A 681 -15.41 32.00 -12.89
CA GLN A 681 -15.55 32.20 -14.33
C GLN A 681 -14.19 32.03 -15.04
N ALA A 682 -13.13 32.62 -14.50
CA ALA A 682 -11.79 32.49 -15.07
C ALA A 682 -11.30 31.04 -15.05
N CYS A 683 -11.63 30.27 -13.98
CA CYS A 683 -11.34 28.83 -13.92
C CYS A 683 -12.06 28.05 -15.02
N TRP A 684 -13.34 28.37 -15.25
CA TRP A 684 -14.14 27.74 -16.32
C TRP A 684 -13.54 28.03 -17.70
N ASP A 685 -13.32 29.31 -18.01
CA ASP A 685 -12.79 29.75 -19.33
C ASP A 685 -11.43 29.13 -19.61
N SER A 686 -10.56 29.09 -18.60
CA SER A 686 -9.23 28.43 -18.66
C SER A 686 -9.36 26.93 -18.91
N SER A 687 -10.33 26.25 -18.26
CA SER A 687 -10.58 24.83 -18.43
C SER A 687 -11.05 24.50 -19.87
N VAL A 688 -11.99 25.29 -20.39
CA VAL A 688 -12.48 25.15 -21.75
C VAL A 688 -11.38 25.43 -22.79
N GLN A 689 -10.57 26.46 -22.58
CA GLN A 689 -9.44 26.76 -23.45
C GLN A 689 -8.41 25.62 -23.47
N ARG A 690 -8.17 24.99 -22.33
CA ARG A 690 -7.31 23.80 -22.21
C ARG A 690 -7.89 22.65 -23.03
N LEU A 691 -9.17 22.34 -22.89
CA LEU A 691 -9.84 21.26 -23.63
C LEU A 691 -9.79 21.51 -25.15
N ARG A 692 -10.00 22.74 -25.60
CA ARG A 692 -9.84 23.09 -27.03
C ARG A 692 -8.44 22.80 -27.57
N ARG A 693 -7.40 23.09 -26.76
CA ARG A 693 -6.00 22.80 -27.15
C ARG A 693 -5.70 21.28 -27.13
N GLN A 694 -6.24 20.54 -26.18
CA GLN A 694 -5.93 19.12 -26.02
C GLN A 694 -6.76 18.21 -26.92
N LEU A 695 -8.06 18.51 -27.09
CA LEU A 695 -9.03 17.63 -27.74
C LEU A 695 -9.57 18.20 -29.07
N GLY A 696 -9.17 19.43 -29.42
CA GLY A 696 -9.62 20.13 -30.60
C GLY A 696 -10.84 21.04 -30.39
N PRO A 697 -11.29 21.78 -31.44
CA PRO A 697 -12.29 22.81 -31.27
C PRO A 697 -13.73 22.31 -31.11
N ASP A 698 -14.02 21.07 -31.49
CA ASP A 698 -15.35 20.49 -31.49
C ASP A 698 -15.68 19.86 -30.11
N PRO A 699 -16.60 20.47 -29.30
CA PRO A 699 -16.94 19.94 -27.99
C PRO A 699 -17.62 18.56 -28.03
N ALA A 700 -18.29 18.19 -29.12
CA ALA A 700 -18.92 16.86 -29.22
C ALA A 700 -17.89 15.71 -29.20
N LYS A 701 -16.64 16.02 -29.52
CA LYS A 701 -15.51 15.06 -29.46
C LYS A 701 -14.80 15.01 -28.10
N TRP A 702 -15.22 15.82 -27.13
CA TRP A 702 -14.61 15.86 -25.81
C TRP A 702 -15.16 14.74 -24.88
N VAL A 703 -15.36 13.55 -25.46
CA VAL A 703 -15.81 12.40 -24.67
C VAL A 703 -14.79 12.05 -23.60
N TYR A 704 -15.27 11.61 -22.43
CA TYR A 704 -14.46 11.42 -21.23
C TYR A 704 -13.30 10.44 -21.43
N GLY A 705 -13.51 9.35 -22.17
CA GLY A 705 -12.46 8.35 -22.44
C GLY A 705 -11.29 8.87 -23.27
N ARG A 706 -11.44 10.01 -24.01
CA ARG A 706 -10.31 10.69 -24.67
C ARG A 706 -9.54 11.61 -23.71
N TYR A 707 -10.23 12.15 -22.71
CA TYR A 707 -9.65 13.02 -21.70
C TYR A 707 -9.03 12.24 -20.56
N HIS A 708 -9.69 11.18 -20.10
CA HIS A 708 -9.31 10.39 -18.93
C HIS A 708 -8.91 8.98 -19.33
N GLN A 709 -7.62 8.69 -19.17
CA GLN A 709 -7.02 7.41 -19.54
C GLN A 709 -6.25 6.83 -18.36
N THR A 710 -6.29 5.50 -18.23
CA THR A 710 -5.50 4.74 -17.25
C THR A 710 -4.21 4.26 -17.88
N LEU A 711 -3.13 4.33 -17.10
CA LEU A 711 -1.79 3.92 -17.47
C LEU A 711 -1.27 2.89 -16.44
N ILE A 712 -0.97 1.68 -16.89
CA ILE A 712 -0.32 0.64 -16.07
C ILE A 712 1.11 0.45 -16.56
N GLN A 713 2.07 0.91 -15.79
CA GLN A 713 3.48 0.88 -16.17
C GLN A 713 4.21 -0.25 -15.45
N HIS A 714 5.21 -0.79 -16.11
CA HIS A 714 6.21 -1.65 -15.47
C HIS A 714 6.97 -0.86 -14.38
N VAL A 715 7.38 -1.51 -13.29
CA VAL A 715 8.05 -0.86 -12.14
C VAL A 715 9.34 -0.13 -12.53
N LEU A 716 10.05 -0.59 -13.56
CA LEU A 716 11.20 0.10 -14.16
C LEU A 716 10.82 1.06 -15.29
N GLN A 717 9.54 1.34 -15.51
CA GLN A 717 9.02 2.22 -16.55
C GLN A 717 9.44 1.84 -17.99
N ILE A 718 9.65 0.54 -18.23
CA ILE A 718 9.99 0.00 -19.55
C ILE A 718 8.73 0.01 -20.42
N PRO A 719 8.67 0.76 -21.54
CA PRO A 719 7.45 0.88 -22.34
C PRO A 719 6.94 -0.46 -22.89
N ALA A 720 7.83 -1.32 -23.38
CA ALA A 720 7.48 -2.64 -23.94
C ALA A 720 6.85 -3.60 -22.91
N LEU A 721 7.08 -3.38 -21.63
CA LEU A 721 6.52 -4.15 -20.50
C LEU A 721 5.31 -3.45 -19.86
N SER A 722 4.93 -2.28 -20.35
CA SER A 722 3.81 -1.48 -19.90
C SER A 722 2.60 -1.65 -20.83
N LEU A 723 1.42 -1.16 -20.41
CA LEU A 723 0.28 -1.03 -21.32
C LEU A 723 0.23 0.36 -21.93
N GLU A 724 -0.22 0.44 -23.18
CA GLU A 724 -0.65 1.73 -23.74
C GLU A 724 -1.82 2.31 -22.94
N PRO A 725 -1.91 3.64 -22.81
CA PRO A 725 -3.01 4.27 -22.09
C PRO A 725 -4.36 3.89 -22.71
N PHE A 726 -5.34 3.55 -21.88
CA PHE A 726 -6.69 3.18 -22.31
C PHE A 726 -7.75 3.95 -21.55
N ALA A 727 -8.92 4.14 -22.17
CA ALA A 727 -10.04 4.85 -21.58
C ALA A 727 -10.52 4.15 -20.30
N SER A 728 -10.76 4.92 -19.24
CA SER A 728 -11.33 4.41 -17.99
C SER A 728 -12.40 5.36 -17.44
N PRO A 729 -13.51 4.83 -16.91
CA PRO A 729 -14.55 5.60 -16.24
C PRO A 729 -14.12 5.98 -14.82
N GLY A 730 -14.90 6.87 -14.15
CA GLY A 730 -14.67 7.25 -12.76
C GLY A 730 -13.59 8.32 -12.56
N ASN A 731 -13.37 8.69 -11.31
CA ASN A 731 -12.30 9.57 -10.83
C ASN A 731 -11.94 9.20 -9.37
N ASN A 732 -11.26 10.07 -8.63
CA ASN A 732 -10.91 9.84 -7.21
C ASN A 732 -12.09 9.96 -6.23
N ARG A 733 -13.30 10.35 -6.68
CA ARG A 733 -14.52 10.51 -5.86
C ARG A 733 -15.57 9.42 -6.11
N THR A 734 -15.35 8.56 -7.09
CA THR A 734 -16.24 7.42 -7.41
C THR A 734 -15.82 6.16 -6.68
N LEU A 735 -16.73 5.19 -6.47
CA LEU A 735 -16.38 3.90 -5.85
C LEU A 735 -15.42 3.11 -6.75
N ASN A 736 -15.71 3.04 -8.05
CA ASN A 736 -14.73 2.58 -9.03
C ASN A 736 -13.73 3.72 -9.29
N VAL A 737 -12.71 3.79 -8.45
CA VAL A 737 -11.72 4.88 -8.48
C VAL A 737 -10.86 4.80 -9.74
N ALA A 738 -10.66 5.95 -10.39
CA ALA A 738 -9.64 6.17 -11.41
C ALA A 738 -9.00 7.55 -11.16
N GLY A 739 -7.99 7.58 -10.27
CA GLY A 739 -7.39 8.83 -9.80
C GLY A 739 -6.28 9.34 -10.70
N ARG A 740 -6.17 10.70 -10.80
CA ARG A 740 -5.14 11.46 -11.55
C ARG A 740 -5.32 11.44 -13.07
N LEU A 741 -4.44 12.16 -13.78
CA LEU A 741 -4.39 12.25 -15.24
C LEU A 741 -2.92 12.25 -15.71
N PRO A 742 -2.45 11.22 -16.44
CA PRO A 742 -3.15 9.95 -16.66
C PRO A 742 -3.41 9.21 -15.36
N SER A 743 -4.51 8.46 -15.30
CA SER A 743 -4.81 7.67 -14.11
C SER A 743 -3.82 6.53 -13.96
N ASN A 744 -3.20 6.44 -12.80
CA ASN A 744 -2.35 5.31 -12.44
C ASN A 744 -2.69 4.76 -11.04
N HIS A 745 -3.83 5.19 -10.48
CA HIS A 745 -4.36 4.73 -9.20
C HIS A 745 -5.80 4.28 -9.41
N SER A 746 -6.07 3.05 -9.03
CA SER A 746 -7.40 2.45 -9.12
C SER A 746 -7.47 1.22 -8.22
N ALA A 747 -8.60 0.48 -8.25
CA ALA A 747 -8.73 -0.79 -7.57
C ALA A 747 -7.60 -1.73 -8.01
N SER A 748 -6.66 -2.02 -7.12
CA SER A 748 -5.51 -2.88 -7.38
C SER A 748 -5.84 -4.37 -7.17
N MET A 749 -6.93 -4.65 -6.47
CA MET A 749 -7.63 -5.95 -6.35
C MET A 749 -9.07 -5.70 -5.95
N ARG A 750 -9.95 -6.69 -6.13
CA ARG A 750 -11.33 -6.69 -5.60
C ARG A 750 -11.67 -8.03 -5.00
N THR A 751 -12.35 -8.00 -3.85
CA THR A 751 -12.89 -9.20 -3.19
C THR A 751 -14.39 -9.04 -2.93
N LEU A 752 -15.13 -10.11 -3.11
CA LEU A 752 -16.51 -10.27 -2.71
C LEU A 752 -16.62 -11.66 -2.06
N ILE A 753 -16.69 -11.72 -0.76
CA ILE A 753 -16.50 -12.94 0.03
C ILE A 753 -17.76 -13.22 0.85
N GLN A 754 -18.28 -14.44 0.74
CA GLN A 754 -19.29 -15.01 1.64
C GLN A 754 -18.61 -15.98 2.61
N PRO A 755 -18.46 -15.66 3.90
CA PRO A 755 -17.90 -16.58 4.88
C PRO A 755 -18.73 -17.85 5.02
N GLY A 756 -18.11 -18.99 5.34
CA GLY A 756 -18.80 -20.27 5.56
C GLY A 756 -19.24 -20.99 4.27
N SER A 757 -18.94 -20.43 3.09
CA SER A 757 -19.30 -21.06 1.81
C SER A 757 -18.20 -21.93 1.22
N GLU A 758 -17.08 -22.10 1.92
CA GLU A 758 -15.85 -22.70 1.39
C GLU A 758 -15.41 -22.07 0.04
N GLY A 759 -15.74 -20.79 -0.15
CA GLY A 759 -15.41 -20.02 -1.34
C GLY A 759 -16.27 -20.31 -2.58
N SER A 760 -17.27 -21.21 -2.50
CA SER A 760 -18.08 -21.60 -3.68
C SER A 760 -18.80 -20.42 -4.35
N VAL A 761 -19.14 -19.38 -3.57
CA VAL A 761 -19.76 -18.13 -4.05
C VAL A 761 -18.87 -16.91 -3.84
N SER A 762 -17.65 -17.07 -3.29
CA SER A 762 -16.71 -15.97 -3.15
C SER A 762 -16.06 -15.64 -4.49
N ARG A 763 -15.76 -14.35 -4.70
CA ARG A 763 -15.25 -13.80 -5.95
C ARG A 763 -14.02 -12.97 -5.68
N LEU A 764 -12.97 -13.17 -6.48
CA LEU A 764 -11.74 -12.42 -6.45
C LEU A 764 -11.44 -11.85 -7.84
N LEU A 765 -10.65 -10.78 -7.89
CA LEU A 765 -10.25 -10.13 -9.13
C LEU A 765 -8.96 -9.35 -8.92
N LEU A 766 -7.93 -9.72 -9.66
CA LEU A 766 -6.62 -9.06 -9.63
C LEU A 766 -6.51 -8.08 -10.80
N THR A 767 -5.84 -6.95 -10.58
CA THR A 767 -5.47 -6.02 -11.65
C THR A 767 -4.12 -6.44 -12.24
N GLY A 768 -4.09 -6.75 -13.51
CA GLY A 768 -2.88 -7.23 -14.19
C GLY A 768 -2.88 -8.73 -14.40
N GLY A 769 -2.01 -9.44 -13.72
CA GLY A 769 -1.90 -10.89 -13.74
C GLY A 769 -1.13 -11.40 -12.53
N GLN A 770 -1.11 -12.71 -12.36
CA GLN A 770 -0.50 -13.39 -11.22
C GLN A 770 1.03 -13.33 -11.26
N SER A 771 1.64 -13.47 -12.43
CA SER A 771 3.09 -13.50 -12.60
C SER A 771 3.67 -12.10 -12.83
N GLY A 772 4.85 -11.84 -12.26
CA GLY A 772 5.70 -10.69 -12.57
C GLY A 772 6.62 -10.91 -13.77
N ARG A 773 6.65 -12.09 -14.30
CA ARG A 773 7.48 -12.44 -15.46
C ARG A 773 6.75 -12.07 -16.75
N PHE A 774 7.38 -11.23 -17.57
CA PHE A 774 6.77 -10.78 -18.84
C PHE A 774 6.53 -11.91 -19.85
N ASP A 775 7.29 -13.00 -19.76
CA ASP A 775 7.21 -14.19 -20.60
C ASP A 775 6.11 -15.18 -20.12
N SER A 776 5.48 -14.92 -18.99
CA SER A 776 4.35 -15.70 -18.48
C SER A 776 3.04 -15.30 -19.17
N PRO A 777 2.15 -16.25 -19.53
CA PRO A 777 0.80 -15.92 -19.98
C PRO A 777 0.01 -15.15 -18.94
N HIS A 778 0.39 -15.29 -17.65
CA HIS A 778 -0.28 -14.65 -16.50
C HIS A 778 0.37 -13.32 -16.10
N TYR A 779 1.06 -12.63 -17.01
CA TYR A 779 1.64 -11.31 -16.74
C TYR A 779 0.58 -10.20 -16.69
N ARG A 780 -0.41 -10.24 -17.62
CA ARG A 780 -1.45 -9.20 -17.79
C ARG A 780 -2.81 -9.74 -18.23
N ASP A 781 -3.04 -11.01 -18.11
CA ASP A 781 -4.24 -11.71 -18.62
C ASP A 781 -5.55 -11.31 -17.94
N GLN A 782 -5.49 -10.76 -16.71
CA GLN A 782 -6.67 -10.33 -15.96
C GLN A 782 -7.07 -8.86 -16.18
N VAL A 783 -6.32 -8.08 -16.98
CA VAL A 783 -6.62 -6.64 -17.20
C VAL A 783 -8.01 -6.43 -17.80
N SER A 784 -8.41 -7.23 -18.79
CA SER A 784 -9.75 -7.13 -19.40
C SER A 784 -10.86 -7.51 -18.43
N HIS A 785 -10.64 -8.51 -17.61
CA HIS A 785 -11.56 -8.91 -16.54
C HIS A 785 -11.72 -7.79 -15.50
N TRP A 786 -10.59 -7.19 -15.09
CA TRP A 786 -10.59 -6.06 -14.14
C TRP A 786 -11.37 -4.85 -14.67
N LEU A 787 -11.18 -4.48 -15.94
CA LEU A 787 -11.94 -3.40 -16.60
C LEU A 787 -13.43 -3.69 -16.64
N GLY A 788 -13.81 -4.92 -16.94
CA GLY A 788 -15.21 -5.35 -17.05
C GLY A 788 -15.87 -5.71 -15.71
N GLY A 789 -15.14 -5.69 -14.58
CA GLY A 789 -15.66 -6.17 -13.31
C GLY A 789 -16.03 -7.67 -13.34
N ILE A 790 -15.27 -8.48 -14.11
CA ILE A 790 -15.49 -9.90 -14.29
C ILE A 790 -14.64 -10.68 -13.28
N TYR A 791 -15.28 -11.19 -12.25
CA TYR A 791 -14.63 -11.91 -11.16
C TYR A 791 -14.53 -13.40 -11.47
N HIS A 792 -13.50 -14.06 -10.94
CA HIS A 792 -13.43 -15.52 -10.89
C HIS A 792 -13.87 -16.06 -9.52
N THR A 793 -14.22 -17.33 -9.48
CA THR A 793 -14.67 -18.00 -8.26
C THR A 793 -13.47 -18.45 -7.43
N ALA A 794 -13.49 -18.14 -6.13
CA ALA A 794 -12.42 -18.47 -5.18
C ALA A 794 -12.76 -19.73 -4.35
N LYS A 795 -13.13 -20.83 -4.99
CA LYS A 795 -13.53 -22.06 -4.31
C LYS A 795 -12.32 -22.72 -3.61
N ARG A 796 -12.54 -23.25 -2.40
CA ARG A 796 -11.60 -24.17 -1.74
C ARG A 796 -11.54 -25.48 -2.52
N GLN A 797 -10.36 -26.07 -2.65
CA GLN A 797 -10.20 -27.37 -3.36
C GLN A 797 -10.35 -28.57 -2.43
N GLY A 798 -10.06 -28.42 -1.13
CA GLY A 798 -10.24 -29.45 -0.10
C GLY A 798 -9.21 -30.57 -0.10
N ALA A 799 -8.65 -30.92 -1.24
CA ALA A 799 -7.58 -31.90 -1.41
C ALA A 799 -6.81 -31.63 -2.69
N PHE A 800 -5.53 -31.95 -2.71
CA PHE A 800 -4.71 -31.87 -3.91
C PHE A 800 -5.03 -33.02 -4.87
N ARG A 801 -5.46 -32.67 -6.08
CA ARG A 801 -5.67 -33.60 -7.20
C ARG A 801 -4.96 -33.05 -8.43
N PRO A 802 -3.89 -33.68 -8.92
CA PRO A 802 -3.09 -33.14 -10.03
C PRO A 802 -3.92 -32.73 -11.25
N GLY A 803 -4.97 -33.48 -11.58
CA GLY A 803 -5.85 -33.23 -12.73
C GLY A 803 -6.72 -31.97 -12.64
N ASP A 804 -6.81 -31.32 -11.46
CA ASP A 804 -7.57 -30.08 -11.27
C ASP A 804 -6.74 -28.83 -11.66
N TYR A 805 -5.46 -29.02 -12.03
CA TYR A 805 -4.52 -27.93 -12.26
C TYR A 805 -3.87 -28.01 -13.63
N VAL A 806 -3.57 -26.85 -14.19
CA VAL A 806 -2.84 -26.71 -15.45
C VAL A 806 -1.37 -27.14 -15.26
N ARG A 807 -0.83 -26.88 -14.06
CA ARG A 807 0.54 -27.23 -13.70
C ARG A 807 0.62 -27.65 -12.24
N THR A 808 1.51 -28.60 -11.93
CA THR A 808 1.76 -29.06 -10.55
C THR A 808 3.24 -29.18 -10.24
N VAL A 809 3.59 -28.91 -8.97
CA VAL A 809 4.91 -29.15 -8.40
C VAL A 809 4.71 -29.92 -7.09
N GLN A 810 5.44 -31.02 -6.91
CA GLN A 810 5.41 -31.82 -5.70
C GLN A 810 6.81 -31.97 -5.13
N PHE A 811 6.97 -31.75 -3.83
CA PHE A 811 8.23 -31.91 -3.13
C PHE A 811 8.26 -33.23 -2.37
N ARG A 812 9.39 -33.94 -2.48
CA ARG A 812 9.69 -35.18 -1.74
C ARG A 812 10.96 -35.00 -0.93
N LEU A 813 11.06 -35.66 0.21
CA LEU A 813 12.33 -35.71 0.94
C LEU A 813 13.43 -36.33 0.07
N PRO A 814 14.67 -35.83 0.17
CA PRO A 814 15.81 -36.44 -0.51
C PRO A 814 15.90 -37.93 -0.16
N ARG A 815 16.07 -38.80 -1.14
CA ARG A 815 16.35 -40.20 -0.86
C ARG A 815 17.66 -40.28 -0.10
N LEU A 816 17.62 -40.83 1.12
CA LEU A 816 18.84 -41.21 1.81
C LEU A 816 19.53 -42.27 0.93
N ILE A 817 20.58 -41.85 0.21
CA ILE A 817 21.48 -42.78 -0.45
C ILE A 817 22.16 -43.53 0.70
N ALA A 818 21.67 -44.77 0.96
CA ALA A 818 22.38 -45.66 1.86
C ALA A 818 23.79 -45.85 1.28
N GLY A 819 24.78 -45.23 1.91
CA GLY A 819 26.17 -45.44 1.50
C GLY A 819 26.49 -46.93 1.57
N PRO A 820 27.46 -47.42 0.75
CA PRO A 820 27.77 -48.87 0.65
C PRO A 820 28.24 -49.50 1.96
N ASN A 821 28.30 -48.78 3.08
CA ASN A 821 28.77 -49.23 4.39
C ASN A 821 27.76 -49.03 5.53
N ALA A 822 26.44 -49.06 5.29
CA ALA A 822 25.50 -49.11 6.40
C ALA A 822 25.57 -50.49 7.07
N PRO A 823 25.82 -50.62 8.43
CA PRO A 823 25.85 -51.89 9.10
C PRO A 823 24.44 -52.51 9.03
N ARG A 824 24.39 -53.72 8.41
CA ARG A 824 23.19 -54.55 8.40
C ARG A 824 22.86 -54.91 9.87
N ILE A 825 21.83 -54.32 10.44
CA ILE A 825 21.20 -54.84 11.66
C ILE A 825 20.61 -56.19 11.32
N LYS A 826 21.25 -57.27 11.81
CA LYS A 826 20.70 -58.62 11.74
C LYS A 826 19.44 -58.63 12.61
N GLU A 827 18.31 -58.91 11.99
CA GLU A 827 17.10 -59.34 12.69
C GLU A 827 17.40 -60.76 13.26
N ASP A 828 17.62 -60.84 14.55
CA ASP A 828 17.62 -62.11 15.28
C ASP A 828 16.17 -62.62 15.36
N LYS A 829 15.86 -63.62 14.58
CA LYS A 829 14.65 -64.39 14.73
C LYS A 829 14.78 -65.20 16.04
N ALA A 830 14.12 -64.77 17.09
CA ALA A 830 13.88 -65.58 18.27
C ALA A 830 12.67 -66.47 18.03
N ASN A 831 12.98 -67.75 17.77
CA ASN A 831 12.02 -68.82 17.81
C ASN A 831 11.88 -69.34 19.25
N GLY A 832 10.68 -69.63 19.68
CA GLY A 832 10.44 -70.79 20.54
C GLY A 832 9.94 -70.55 21.96
N SER A 833 8.62 -70.67 22.08
CA SER A 833 7.89 -71.61 23.00
C SER A 833 8.02 -71.47 24.53
N SER A 834 6.81 -71.53 25.05
CA SER A 834 6.31 -72.08 26.32
C SER A 834 6.12 -71.17 27.52
N ASN A 835 4.84 -70.95 27.80
CA ASN A 835 4.16 -70.70 29.08
C ASN A 835 4.39 -71.92 30.08
N PRO A 836 4.05 -71.88 31.37
CA PRO A 836 3.35 -70.90 32.21
C PRO A 836 3.88 -70.76 33.63
N GLY A 837 3.32 -69.82 34.42
CA GLY A 837 3.37 -69.95 35.87
C GLY A 837 3.26 -68.68 36.68
N SER A 838 2.06 -68.39 37.13
CA SER A 838 1.60 -67.83 38.40
C SER A 838 2.59 -67.16 39.37
N GLY A 839 2.23 -66.05 39.98
CA GLY A 839 2.70 -65.57 41.25
C GLY A 839 2.53 -64.12 41.59
N GLN A 840 1.62 -63.89 42.46
CA GLN A 840 1.15 -62.66 43.11
C GLN A 840 2.21 -61.76 43.75
N ALA A 841 1.77 -60.48 43.95
CA ALA A 841 1.97 -59.54 45.08
C ALA A 841 3.38 -58.86 45.16
N GLU A 842 3.47 -57.56 45.16
CA GLU A 842 2.98 -56.48 46.03
C GLU A 842 2.88 -55.18 45.24
#